data_2b0e1f42bed7d03543f2eebb2b888dca
#
_entry.id   2b0e1f42bed7d03543f2eebb2b888dca
#
_cell.length_a   1.000
_cell.length_b   1.000
_cell.length_c   1.000
_cell.angle_alpha   90.00
_cell.angle_beta   90.00
_cell.angle_gamma   90.00
#
_symmetry.space_group_name_H-M   'P 1'
#
loop_
_entity.id
_entity.type
_entity.pdbx_description
1 polymer ?
#
loop_
_entity_poly.entity_id
_entity_poly.type
_entity_poly.pdbx_seq_one_letter_code
_entity_poly.pdbx_strand_id
1 'polypeptide(L)'
;MIRRLSILFLLIAVTVGHMMANPVTQTQAEQMARSFITQRPNASAKTALRHMAVAKSGAKEIQPYYVFNAGDDEGFVIVSGEDRFANVIAYADRGRFTLDGAPASLRSWMELYARYVEAYWHNDSLAADTPARAGAKVVVAPLLDDIRWGQDAPFNDMCPTYSDGGKTVHYYTGCVATAATQIMRYYKYPTRGTGEKTCTVKGIELSANFGETTYDWDNMLAYYKRNGIFPIAQRDAVAKLAAHFGVAVEMEYEKAGSGASPMMVPGALKNYFGYDKHVTLRKRSYYGTTEWMNIIKAELDAGRPVYYGGASDAGQGGHAFVCDGYDDNGYVHINWGWYGDSNGYFLVNRLNPSDLGEGGGSGGYNRDQEMVTGIRPATESEGDVELPLYGSVRLSITPYGGNSFSLMTILENLDTDDFDGALAAVITQNGVIKKVLKEESLNVKGYAGSKSGTAYVTMRDITATADGLADGAYEIRFAYKAKGAKTWQVVRHYTGFPRYVDMTVEGGKVVLGEAHAVTPRVKLLAPITCNNEIHAGGAALFRVKLHNGGDDMQLKSVVVAMTSKANPEEVITGKISASVYEESDYDASVLVALPETATPGSYTVTAYAEGYEAYPFDDSTVGRTEVEVLDKTSEPILGVTQRMEWTTNDAAKTLKQGDMLMLGFVVRNFGAAGKAGVVTRLQDVNDPERSYVLRQTDYTFKQSEEKTFTLGRYLNIDAGTYTLAVTAVGENGKALTIAQPEVKTTVTIAPNSELAIKVKSMKLDNVLSPGKKSAGQLVVHLNTDYSNYVYLRLRQFTNTGGEIVLMKRITNGKAGDDVTFNFNYTPTVAVGTYMPMVEYKSESSSYVGADGLANYYREISVVDATGVDEITTEASAAGATISCREGVVSVSTAEGVSVVRLSVVSTTGATVWSGKANQTDLNSLPHGVYVVSVYTNRGTVTRKVCL
;
A
#
# COMPACT_ATOMS: atom_id res chain seq x y z
N MET A 1 57.15 20.34 30.90
CA MET A 1 56.60 20.58 29.57
C MET A 1 56.20 19.28 28.86
N ILE A 2 56.76 18.11 29.19
CA ILE A 2 56.48 16.80 28.54
C ILE A 2 55.19 16.12 29.05
N ARG A 3 54.70 16.44 30.27
CA ARG A 3 53.45 15.85 30.79
C ARG A 3 52.15 16.51 30.30
N ARG A 4 52.19 17.66 29.66
CA ARG A 4 51.03 18.32 29.05
C ARG A 4 50.79 17.96 27.58
N LEU A 5 51.79 17.42 26.87
CA LEU A 5 51.66 16.94 25.50
C LEU A 5 51.02 15.54 25.43
N SER A 6 51.20 14.69 26.45
CA SER A 6 50.63 13.34 26.50
C SER A 6 49.14 13.32 26.77
N ILE A 7 48.57 14.34 27.41
CA ILE A 7 47.12 14.46 27.66
C ILE A 7 46.42 15.03 26.41
N LEU A 8 47.10 15.85 25.60
CA LEU A 8 46.55 16.38 24.36
C LEU A 8 46.53 15.33 23.23
N PHE A 9 47.49 14.37 23.21
CA PHE A 9 47.47 13.26 22.27
C PHE A 9 46.46 12.15 22.64
N LEU A 10 46.10 12.03 23.93
CA LEU A 10 45.05 11.10 24.40
C LEU A 10 43.65 11.64 24.15
N LEU A 11 43.49 12.98 24.03
CA LEU A 11 42.21 13.62 23.69
C LEU A 11 41.96 13.73 22.18
N ILE A 12 43.01 13.60 21.34
CA ILE A 12 42.88 13.58 19.87
C ILE A 12 42.74 12.14 19.33
N ALA A 13 43.16 11.12 20.10
CA ALA A 13 42.99 9.71 19.74
C ALA A 13 41.58 9.13 20.03
N VAL A 14 40.65 9.93 20.61
CA VAL A 14 39.29 9.52 20.90
C VAL A 14 38.27 10.02 19.82
N THR A 15 38.73 10.76 18.80
CA THR A 15 37.80 11.33 17.77
C THR A 15 37.93 10.75 16.38
N VAL A 16 38.56 9.57 16.22
CA VAL A 16 38.48 8.79 14.99
C VAL A 16 38.14 7.32 15.36
N GLY A 17 37.16 7.16 16.21
CA GLY A 17 36.44 5.89 16.31
C GLY A 17 35.44 5.86 15.14
N HIS A 18 35.62 4.93 14.24
CA HIS A 18 34.57 4.57 13.28
C HIS A 18 33.30 4.35 14.11
N MET A 19 32.23 5.13 13.83
CA MET A 19 30.91 4.87 14.41
C MET A 19 30.42 3.55 13.86
N MET A 20 30.72 2.49 14.61
CA MET A 20 30.12 1.19 14.38
C MET A 20 28.63 1.28 14.66
N ALA A 21 27.80 0.62 13.88
CA ALA A 21 26.37 0.50 14.11
C ALA A 21 26.09 0.02 15.53
N ASN A 22 25.45 0.84 16.35
CA ASN A 22 25.04 0.47 17.70
C ASN A 22 23.52 0.46 17.79
N PRO A 23 22.90 -0.73 17.76
CA PRO A 23 21.49 -0.84 18.04
C PRO A 23 21.15 -0.24 19.41
N VAL A 24 20.11 0.60 19.44
CA VAL A 24 19.63 1.24 20.67
C VAL A 24 18.86 0.20 21.49
N THR A 25 19.26 0.02 22.75
CA THR A 25 18.53 -0.85 23.68
C THR A 25 17.28 -0.16 24.22
N GLN A 26 16.30 -0.94 24.71
CA GLN A 26 15.09 -0.39 25.32
C GLN A 26 15.40 0.62 26.46
N THR A 27 16.42 0.35 27.28
CA THR A 27 16.82 1.26 28.35
C THR A 27 17.38 2.58 27.84
N GLN A 28 18.19 2.53 26.77
CA GLN A 28 18.70 3.74 26.10
C GLN A 28 17.56 4.52 25.42
N ALA A 29 16.65 3.82 24.74
CA ALA A 29 15.49 4.44 24.13
C ALA A 29 14.59 5.12 25.18
N GLU A 30 14.38 4.49 26.34
CA GLU A 30 13.62 5.11 27.44
C GLU A 30 14.31 6.36 27.98
N GLN A 31 15.63 6.35 28.10
CA GLN A 31 16.41 7.54 28.50
C GLN A 31 16.29 8.67 27.47
N MET A 32 16.35 8.34 26.16
CA MET A 32 16.15 9.30 25.08
C MET A 32 14.73 9.88 25.11
N ALA A 33 13.70 9.04 25.27
CA ALA A 33 12.31 9.46 25.38
C ALA A 33 12.10 10.38 26.59
N ARG A 34 12.64 10.02 27.77
CA ARG A 34 12.57 10.84 28.99
C ARG A 34 13.28 12.18 28.81
N SER A 35 14.49 12.15 28.23
CA SER A 35 15.25 13.39 27.95
C SER A 35 14.49 14.29 26.97
N PHE A 36 13.87 13.74 25.95
CA PHE A 36 13.08 14.49 24.97
C PHE A 36 11.83 15.12 25.61
N ILE A 37 11.04 14.33 26.36
CA ILE A 37 9.80 14.79 27.00
C ILE A 37 10.07 15.85 28.06
N THR A 38 11.11 15.68 28.92
CA THR A 38 11.39 16.62 30.02
C THR A 38 11.86 18.00 29.53
N GLN A 39 12.31 18.10 28.31
CA GLN A 39 12.74 19.38 27.71
C GLN A 39 11.60 20.13 27.02
N ARG A 40 10.39 19.56 26.98
CA ARG A 40 9.23 20.19 26.34
C ARG A 40 8.45 21.08 27.33
N PRO A 41 7.86 22.18 26.85
CA PRO A 41 7.22 23.20 27.72
C PRO A 41 6.07 22.68 28.59
N ASN A 42 5.38 21.63 28.13
CA ASN A 42 4.19 21.07 28.81
C ASN A 42 4.47 19.73 29.51
N ALA A 43 5.73 19.29 29.58
CA ALA A 43 6.07 18.01 30.15
C ALA A 43 5.85 18.03 31.68
N SER A 44 4.93 17.23 32.18
CA SER A 44 4.84 16.93 33.58
C SER A 44 6.06 16.08 33.97
N ALA A 45 6.94 16.61 34.85
CA ALA A 45 8.11 15.89 35.35
C ALA A 45 7.76 14.61 36.12
N LYS A 46 6.49 14.31 36.32
CA LYS A 46 5.94 13.16 37.04
C LYS A 46 5.31 12.09 36.17
N THR A 47 5.31 12.27 34.84
CA THR A 47 4.63 11.34 33.92
C THR A 47 5.40 10.02 33.80
N ALA A 48 4.78 8.94 34.21
CA ALA A 48 5.32 7.60 34.04
C ALA A 48 5.24 7.20 32.56
N LEU A 49 6.37 7.05 31.90
CA LEU A 49 6.42 6.49 30.55
C LEU A 49 6.11 4.99 30.62
N ARG A 50 5.15 4.55 29.83
CA ARG A 50 4.82 3.13 29.64
C ARG A 50 5.30 2.70 28.26
N HIS A 51 6.23 1.75 28.24
CA HIS A 51 6.68 1.13 27.00
C HIS A 51 5.55 0.27 26.43
N MET A 52 5.23 0.50 25.17
CA MET A 52 4.33 -0.38 24.39
C MET A 52 5.19 -1.46 23.74
N ALA A 53 4.84 -2.73 23.96
CA ALA A 53 5.54 -3.83 23.29
C ALA A 53 5.26 -3.78 21.79
N VAL A 54 6.31 -3.60 21.00
CA VAL A 54 6.29 -3.68 19.54
C VAL A 54 6.81 -5.06 19.13
N ALA A 55 6.32 -5.61 18.02
CA ALA A 55 6.77 -6.92 17.54
C ALA A 55 8.30 -6.94 17.38
N LYS A 56 8.97 -7.87 18.07
CA LYS A 56 10.43 -8.02 18.03
C LYS A 56 10.89 -8.53 16.68
N SER A 57 11.87 -7.90 16.07
CA SER A 57 12.55 -8.41 14.89
C SER A 57 13.70 -9.33 15.31
N GLY A 58 13.58 -10.63 15.01
CA GLY A 58 14.65 -11.63 15.19
C GLY A 58 14.96 -12.03 16.64
N ALA A 59 16.00 -12.88 16.80
CA ALA A 59 16.44 -13.46 18.08
C ALA A 59 17.15 -12.50 19.04
N LYS A 60 17.25 -11.22 18.72
CA LYS A 60 17.89 -10.18 19.56
C LYS A 60 16.84 -9.37 20.31
N GLU A 61 17.14 -8.97 21.54
CA GLU A 61 16.30 -8.08 22.37
C GLU A 61 16.16 -6.65 21.81
N ILE A 62 16.57 -6.40 20.58
CA ILE A 62 16.67 -5.10 19.94
C ILE A 62 15.43 -4.93 19.06
N GLN A 63 14.75 -3.78 19.18
CA GLN A 63 13.59 -3.42 18.41
C GLN A 63 13.95 -2.31 17.41
N PRO A 64 13.36 -2.28 16.21
CA PRO A 64 13.65 -1.22 15.23
C PRO A 64 13.18 0.16 15.71
N TYR A 65 12.20 0.22 16.58
CA TYR A 65 11.77 1.43 17.27
C TYR A 65 11.09 1.09 18.59
N TYR A 66 11.01 2.07 19.48
CA TYR A 66 10.41 1.96 20.79
C TYR A 66 9.33 3.02 20.96
N VAL A 67 8.14 2.62 21.38
CA VAL A 67 7.03 3.52 21.66
C VAL A 67 6.87 3.69 23.16
N PHE A 68 6.86 4.93 23.62
CA PHE A 68 6.63 5.29 25.02
C PHE A 68 5.42 6.21 25.11
N ASN A 69 4.34 5.73 25.71
CA ASN A 69 3.18 6.54 26.04
C ASN A 69 3.33 7.20 27.41
N ALA A 70 2.98 8.46 27.50
CA ALA A 70 2.94 9.23 28.72
C ALA A 70 1.51 9.21 29.28
N GLY A 71 1.32 8.61 30.47
CA GLY A 71 -0.02 8.47 31.05
C GLY A 71 -1.00 7.73 30.12
N ASP A 72 -2.28 8.06 30.23
CA ASP A 72 -3.32 7.50 29.39
C ASP A 72 -3.68 8.42 28.18
N ASP A 73 -3.39 9.73 28.27
CA ASP A 73 -3.70 10.72 27.21
C ASP A 73 -2.72 11.93 27.26
N GLU A 74 -1.52 11.74 27.82
CA GLU A 74 -0.55 12.84 28.03
C GLU A 74 0.54 12.91 26.95
N GLY A 75 0.36 12.15 25.84
CA GLY A 75 1.26 12.15 24.69
C GLY A 75 2.07 10.87 24.54
N PHE A 76 2.92 10.86 23.53
CA PHE A 76 3.81 9.74 23.23
C PHE A 76 5.13 10.21 22.62
N VAL A 77 6.14 9.35 22.66
CA VAL A 77 7.40 9.49 21.90
C VAL A 77 7.74 8.16 21.27
N ILE A 78 8.12 8.19 20.00
CA ILE A 78 8.64 7.05 19.25
C ILE A 78 10.13 7.29 19.01
N VAL A 79 10.96 6.40 19.53
CA VAL A 79 12.43 6.47 19.49
C VAL A 79 12.96 5.41 18.53
N SER A 80 13.94 5.77 17.70
CA SER A 80 14.63 4.84 16.82
C SER A 80 15.36 3.74 17.60
N GLY A 81 15.43 2.55 17.02
CA GLY A 81 16.25 1.43 17.50
C GLY A 81 17.70 1.47 16.98
N GLU A 82 18.11 2.54 16.29
CA GLU A 82 19.45 2.72 15.71
C GLU A 82 19.93 4.15 16.01
N ASP A 83 21.15 4.30 16.53
CA ASP A 83 21.70 5.60 16.95
C ASP A 83 22.14 6.51 15.79
N ARG A 84 22.37 5.95 14.60
CA ARG A 84 22.66 6.71 13.36
C ARG A 84 21.41 7.22 12.66
N PHE A 85 20.24 6.72 13.05
CA PHE A 85 18.95 7.20 12.55
C PHE A 85 18.42 8.32 13.44
N ALA A 86 17.45 9.12 12.96
CA ALA A 86 16.85 10.17 13.78
C ALA A 86 16.38 9.60 15.14
N ASN A 87 16.93 10.09 16.24
CA ASN A 87 16.69 9.54 17.59
C ASN A 87 15.21 9.51 17.97
N VAL A 88 14.43 10.52 17.57
CA VAL A 88 12.98 10.59 17.72
C VAL A 88 12.37 10.55 16.34
N ILE A 89 11.46 9.61 16.13
CA ILE A 89 10.79 9.38 14.85
C ILE A 89 9.48 10.16 14.78
N ALA A 90 8.73 10.16 15.91
CA ALA A 90 7.49 10.90 16.06
C ALA A 90 7.20 11.15 17.53
N TYR A 91 6.36 12.16 17.80
CA TYR A 91 5.88 12.43 19.15
C TYR A 91 4.54 13.17 19.13
N ALA A 92 3.87 13.18 20.25
CA ALA A 92 2.74 14.05 20.52
C ALA A 92 2.77 14.53 21.98
N ASP A 93 2.24 15.74 22.22
CA ASP A 93 2.13 16.32 23.57
C ASP A 93 0.81 15.97 24.26
N ARG A 94 -0.11 15.32 23.57
CA ARG A 94 -1.41 14.82 24.03
C ARG A 94 -1.78 13.55 23.29
N GLY A 95 -2.77 12.80 23.79
CA GLY A 95 -3.19 11.54 23.19
C GLY A 95 -2.25 10.40 23.57
N ARG A 96 -2.48 9.25 22.99
CA ARG A 96 -1.63 8.07 23.12
C ARG A 96 -1.36 7.47 21.74
N PHE A 97 -0.23 6.86 21.59
CA PHE A 97 0.07 6.04 20.41
C PHE A 97 -0.38 4.61 20.67
N THR A 98 -1.15 4.06 19.74
CA THR A 98 -1.52 2.65 19.74
C THR A 98 -1.56 2.14 18.30
N LEU A 99 -1.11 0.92 18.10
CA LEU A 99 -1.28 0.20 16.83
C LEU A 99 -2.60 -0.60 16.81
N ASP A 100 -3.21 -0.80 17.99
CA ASP A 100 -4.50 -1.48 18.10
C ASP A 100 -5.61 -0.55 17.62
N GLY A 101 -6.36 -0.98 16.58
CA GLY A 101 -7.36 -0.13 15.95
C GLY A 101 -6.78 1.05 15.17
N ALA A 102 -5.45 1.19 15.13
CA ALA A 102 -4.80 2.19 14.29
C ALA A 102 -5.11 1.92 12.81
N PRO A 103 -5.25 2.98 12.01
CA PRO A 103 -5.42 2.83 10.58
C PRO A 103 -4.27 2.03 9.96
N ALA A 104 -4.58 1.29 8.91
CA ALA A 104 -3.58 0.49 8.22
C ALA A 104 -2.38 1.34 7.77
N SER A 105 -2.63 2.59 7.36
CA SER A 105 -1.61 3.58 6.99
C SER A 105 -0.58 3.87 8.08
N LEU A 106 -1.02 4.08 9.32
CA LEU A 106 -0.11 4.33 10.43
C LEU A 106 0.70 3.08 10.78
N ARG A 107 0.06 1.91 10.79
CA ARG A 107 0.76 0.63 11.01
C ARG A 107 1.86 0.43 9.98
N SER A 108 1.55 0.65 8.73
CA SER A 108 2.48 0.55 7.62
C SER A 108 3.63 1.56 7.66
N TRP A 109 3.33 2.79 8.07
CA TRP A 109 4.36 3.80 8.27
C TRP A 109 5.36 3.36 9.36
N MET A 110 4.87 2.78 10.46
CA MET A 110 5.72 2.23 11.51
C MET A 110 6.54 1.02 11.03
N GLU A 111 5.97 0.19 10.15
CA GLU A 111 6.69 -0.94 9.54
C GLU A 111 7.78 -0.47 8.57
N LEU A 112 7.56 0.63 7.85
CA LEU A 112 8.58 1.23 7.02
C LEU A 112 9.75 1.74 7.86
N TYR A 113 9.47 2.45 8.97
CA TYR A 113 10.51 2.86 9.91
C TYR A 113 11.29 1.68 10.45
N ALA A 114 10.61 0.58 10.79
CA ALA A 114 11.27 -0.64 11.21
C ALA A 114 12.27 -1.13 10.14
N ARG A 115 11.87 -1.15 8.87
CA ARG A 115 12.73 -1.56 7.74
C ARG A 115 13.90 -0.61 7.51
N TYR A 116 13.69 0.71 7.67
CA TYR A 116 14.78 1.68 7.57
C TYR A 116 15.82 1.46 8.66
N VAL A 117 15.40 1.31 9.91
CA VAL A 117 16.30 1.06 11.05
C VAL A 117 17.02 -0.27 10.88
N GLU A 118 16.33 -1.33 10.47
CA GLU A 118 16.94 -2.63 10.17
C GLU A 118 18.00 -2.53 9.06
N ALA A 119 17.79 -1.65 8.07
CA ALA A 119 18.78 -1.41 7.01
C ALA A 119 20.06 -0.80 7.56
N TYR A 120 19.97 0.10 8.55
CA TYR A 120 21.14 0.65 9.25
C TYR A 120 21.89 -0.42 10.06
N TRP A 121 21.18 -1.39 10.65
CA TRP A 121 21.83 -2.49 11.39
C TRP A 121 22.65 -3.42 10.51
N HIS A 122 22.31 -3.51 9.22
CA HIS A 122 22.97 -4.39 8.28
C HIS A 122 23.97 -3.68 7.36
N ASN A 123 24.14 -2.36 7.51
CA ASN A 123 25.01 -1.59 6.64
C ASN A 123 25.72 -0.44 7.38
N ASP A 124 27.00 -0.67 7.70
CA ASP A 124 27.85 0.31 8.39
C ASP A 124 28.25 1.51 7.54
N SER A 125 28.00 1.47 6.22
CA SER A 125 28.35 2.56 5.30
C SER A 125 27.27 3.63 5.19
N LEU A 126 26.09 3.45 5.80
CA LEU A 126 25.05 4.46 5.79
C LEU A 126 25.45 5.65 6.67
N ALA A 127 25.38 6.85 6.10
CA ALA A 127 25.63 8.08 6.84
C ALA A 127 24.60 8.27 7.96
N ALA A 128 25.06 8.82 9.09
CA ALA A 128 24.16 9.14 10.18
C ALA A 128 23.20 10.27 9.77
N ASP A 129 21.93 10.10 10.10
CA ASP A 129 20.93 11.17 9.99
C ASP A 129 21.25 12.30 11.00
N THR A 130 20.75 13.49 10.70
CA THR A 130 20.83 14.59 11.67
C THR A 130 19.90 14.25 12.86
N PRO A 131 20.41 14.08 14.09
CA PRO A 131 19.56 13.78 15.23
C PRO A 131 18.54 14.90 15.47
N ALA A 132 17.31 14.53 15.78
CA ALA A 132 16.32 15.50 16.27
C ALA A 132 16.88 16.18 17.52
N ARG A 133 16.87 17.51 17.54
CA ARG A 133 17.34 18.26 18.71
C ARG A 133 16.42 17.99 19.89
N ALA A 134 16.96 17.49 20.96
CA ALA A 134 16.21 17.14 22.17
C ALA A 134 15.41 18.33 22.77
N GLY A 135 15.78 19.56 22.49
CA GLY A 135 15.09 20.78 22.94
C GLY A 135 14.21 21.45 21.88
N ALA A 136 13.74 20.72 20.87
CA ALA A 136 12.87 21.27 19.82
C ALA A 136 11.65 21.97 20.41
N LYS A 137 11.40 23.18 19.98
CA LYS A 137 10.23 23.95 20.39
C LYS A 137 9.14 23.83 19.33
N VAL A 138 7.91 23.65 19.79
CA VAL A 138 6.74 23.87 18.93
C VAL A 138 6.76 25.33 18.49
N VAL A 139 6.81 25.56 17.20
CA VAL A 139 6.76 26.89 16.60
C VAL A 139 5.31 27.30 16.43
N VAL A 140 4.50 26.44 15.83
CA VAL A 140 3.05 26.59 15.75
C VAL A 140 2.39 25.37 16.40
N ALA A 141 1.64 25.59 17.48
CA ALA A 141 0.85 24.56 18.14
C ALA A 141 -0.27 24.08 17.19
N PRO A 142 -0.77 22.83 17.37
CA PRO A 142 -1.85 22.32 16.53
C PRO A 142 -3.07 23.26 16.51
N LEU A 143 -3.38 23.82 15.34
CA LEU A 143 -4.47 24.81 15.18
C LEU A 143 -5.84 24.15 15.39
N LEU A 144 -6.00 22.89 14.99
CA LEU A 144 -7.23 22.13 15.18
C LEU A 144 -7.44 21.69 16.64
N ASP A 145 -6.41 21.63 17.44
CA ASP A 145 -6.35 21.28 18.87
C ASP A 145 -7.30 20.13 19.26
N ASP A 146 -8.52 20.45 19.72
CA ASP A 146 -9.51 19.47 20.18
C ASP A 146 -10.40 18.91 19.05
N ILE A 147 -10.28 19.41 17.82
CA ILE A 147 -11.07 18.92 16.69
C ILE A 147 -10.52 17.56 16.25
N ARG A 148 -11.26 16.49 16.58
CA ARG A 148 -10.87 15.09 16.35
C ARG A 148 -12.06 14.34 15.79
N TRP A 149 -12.23 14.42 14.47
CA TRP A 149 -13.33 13.81 13.75
C TRP A 149 -12.91 12.48 13.09
N GLY A 150 -13.90 11.68 12.71
CA GLY A 150 -13.74 10.40 12.03
C GLY A 150 -14.61 10.31 10.77
N GLN A 151 -14.75 9.11 10.22
CA GLN A 151 -15.46 8.88 8.96
C GLN A 151 -16.74 8.05 9.10
N ASP A 152 -16.91 7.33 10.20
CA ASP A 152 -18.10 6.53 10.56
C ASP A 152 -19.10 7.36 11.41
N ALA A 153 -20.10 6.70 12.04
CA ALA A 153 -21.10 7.40 12.83
C ALA A 153 -20.50 8.22 13.99
N PRO A 154 -20.97 9.46 14.22
CA PRO A 154 -22.16 10.09 13.62
C PRO A 154 -21.89 10.86 12.31
N PHE A 155 -20.65 10.95 11.84
CA PHE A 155 -20.28 11.82 10.70
C PHE A 155 -20.96 11.37 9.41
N ASN A 156 -21.17 10.08 9.22
CA ASN A 156 -21.76 9.48 8.02
C ASN A 156 -23.27 9.25 8.09
N ASP A 157 -23.95 9.67 9.15
CA ASP A 157 -25.39 9.41 9.34
C ASP A 157 -26.28 9.94 8.20
N MET A 158 -25.80 10.89 7.40
CA MET A 158 -26.49 11.43 6.22
C MET A 158 -25.82 11.05 4.89
N CYS A 159 -24.79 10.21 4.91
CA CYS A 159 -24.21 9.66 3.68
C CYS A 159 -25.15 8.63 3.05
N PRO A 160 -25.02 8.36 1.73
CA PRO A 160 -25.74 7.26 1.08
C PRO A 160 -25.58 5.94 1.79
N THR A 161 -26.51 5.00 1.54
CA THR A 161 -26.52 3.69 2.21
C THR A 161 -26.41 2.55 1.23
N TYR A 162 -26.00 1.39 1.74
CA TYR A 162 -25.96 0.12 1.01
C TYR A 162 -26.50 -1.00 1.91
N SER A 163 -26.84 -2.13 1.28
CA SER A 163 -27.23 -3.32 2.03
C SER A 163 -26.00 -4.21 2.31
N ASP A 164 -25.80 -4.56 3.56
CA ASP A 164 -24.77 -5.50 3.99
C ASP A 164 -25.39 -6.56 4.90
N GLY A 165 -25.44 -7.81 4.39
CA GLY A 165 -26.07 -8.91 5.12
C GLY A 165 -27.54 -8.68 5.51
N GLY A 166 -28.29 -7.89 4.72
CA GLY A 166 -29.69 -7.51 5.00
C GLY A 166 -29.84 -6.35 5.98
N LYS A 167 -28.78 -5.72 6.40
CA LYS A 167 -28.78 -4.47 7.19
C LYS A 167 -28.48 -3.28 6.27
N THR A 168 -29.16 -2.17 6.51
CA THR A 168 -28.83 -0.88 5.89
C THR A 168 -27.64 -0.27 6.63
N VAL A 169 -26.57 0.04 5.92
CA VAL A 169 -25.33 0.62 6.45
C VAL A 169 -25.00 1.86 5.65
N HIS A 170 -24.56 2.93 6.30
CA HIS A 170 -24.06 4.13 5.62
C HIS A 170 -22.64 3.90 5.11
N TYR A 171 -22.34 4.43 3.92
CA TYR A 171 -20.96 4.55 3.47
C TYR A 171 -20.18 5.50 4.38
N TYR A 172 -18.85 5.37 4.43
CA TYR A 172 -17.98 6.33 5.12
C TYR A 172 -18.04 7.71 4.47
N THR A 173 -17.82 8.78 5.24
CA THR A 173 -17.78 10.15 4.72
C THR A 173 -16.71 10.37 3.66
N GLY A 174 -15.60 9.59 3.72
CA GLY A 174 -14.39 9.76 2.92
C GLY A 174 -13.41 10.77 3.53
N CYS A 175 -12.12 10.46 3.42
CA CYS A 175 -11.05 11.26 4.02
C CYS A 175 -10.99 12.71 3.49
N VAL A 176 -11.34 12.94 2.21
CA VAL A 176 -11.39 14.26 1.59
C VAL A 176 -12.40 15.16 2.28
N ALA A 177 -13.61 14.63 2.52
CA ALA A 177 -14.64 15.38 3.25
C ALA A 177 -14.24 15.58 4.72
N THR A 178 -13.70 14.55 5.37
CA THR A 178 -13.28 14.63 6.78
C THR A 178 -12.19 15.68 7.00
N ALA A 179 -11.14 15.70 6.18
CA ALA A 179 -10.06 16.67 6.29
C ALA A 179 -10.56 18.11 6.08
N ALA A 180 -11.34 18.34 5.02
CA ALA A 180 -11.85 19.67 4.72
C ALA A 180 -12.84 20.16 5.79
N THR A 181 -13.77 19.31 6.25
CA THR A 181 -14.79 19.70 7.24
C THR A 181 -14.21 19.95 8.63
N GLN A 182 -13.10 19.31 9.01
CA GLN A 182 -12.34 19.66 10.22
C GLN A 182 -11.77 21.08 10.14
N ILE A 183 -11.24 21.49 8.98
CA ILE A 183 -10.79 22.88 8.76
C ILE A 183 -11.98 23.85 8.81
N MET A 184 -13.12 23.47 8.22
CA MET A 184 -14.34 24.29 8.29
C MET A 184 -14.81 24.45 9.74
N ARG A 185 -14.71 23.38 10.56
CA ARG A 185 -15.04 23.42 12.00
C ARG A 185 -14.10 24.33 12.78
N TYR A 186 -12.83 24.41 12.43
CA TYR A 186 -11.87 25.34 13.02
C TYR A 186 -12.31 26.79 12.84
N TYR A 187 -12.75 27.15 11.62
CA TYR A 187 -13.25 28.50 11.34
C TYR A 187 -14.71 28.74 11.78
N LYS A 188 -15.49 27.69 12.06
CA LYS A 188 -16.95 27.73 12.23
C LYS A 188 -17.62 28.52 11.10
N TYR A 189 -17.24 28.19 9.86
CA TYR A 189 -17.66 28.93 8.67
C TYR A 189 -17.95 27.96 7.50
N PRO A 190 -18.93 28.26 6.62
CA PRO A 190 -19.86 29.41 6.70
C PRO A 190 -21.05 29.12 7.65
N THR A 191 -21.77 30.15 8.03
CA THR A 191 -23.09 29.97 8.69
C THR A 191 -24.13 29.44 7.71
N ARG A 192 -24.07 29.88 6.44
CA ARG A 192 -24.95 29.45 5.35
C ARG A 192 -24.12 29.29 4.07
N GLY A 193 -24.36 28.23 3.32
CA GLY A 193 -23.70 28.00 2.03
C GLY A 193 -24.31 28.81 0.89
N THR A 194 -23.89 28.49 -0.35
CA THR A 194 -24.31 29.19 -1.57
C THR A 194 -24.70 28.18 -2.64
N GLY A 195 -25.82 28.41 -3.34
CA GLY A 195 -26.26 27.60 -4.46
C GLY A 195 -26.69 26.18 -4.09
N GLU A 196 -26.76 25.34 -5.09
CA GLU A 196 -27.13 23.93 -4.98
C GLU A 196 -26.33 23.09 -5.96
N LYS A 197 -26.24 21.78 -5.71
CA LYS A 197 -25.60 20.81 -6.61
C LYS A 197 -26.36 19.50 -6.59
N THR A 198 -26.59 18.95 -7.78
CA THR A 198 -27.06 17.58 -7.99
C THR A 198 -26.16 16.90 -9.03
N CYS A 199 -25.68 15.73 -8.73
CA CYS A 199 -24.84 14.94 -9.62
C CYS A 199 -25.07 13.44 -9.38
N THR A 200 -24.66 12.61 -10.34
CA THR A 200 -24.68 11.15 -10.20
C THR A 200 -23.26 10.64 -10.26
N VAL A 201 -22.81 9.98 -9.18
CA VAL A 201 -21.46 9.42 -9.06
C VAL A 201 -21.58 7.90 -8.88
N LYS A 202 -21.00 7.13 -9.79
CA LYS A 202 -21.09 5.64 -9.79
C LYS A 202 -22.51 5.10 -9.58
N GLY A 203 -23.51 5.77 -10.15
CA GLY A 203 -24.92 5.37 -10.07
C GLY A 203 -25.66 5.81 -8.78
N ILE A 204 -24.99 6.53 -7.89
CA ILE A 204 -25.59 7.14 -6.69
C ILE A 204 -25.91 8.60 -7.01
N GLU A 205 -27.18 8.99 -6.85
CA GLU A 205 -27.59 10.39 -6.95
C GLU A 205 -27.23 11.14 -5.66
N LEU A 206 -26.49 12.22 -5.81
CA LEU A 206 -26.05 13.09 -4.73
C LEU A 206 -26.66 14.48 -4.94
N SER A 207 -27.28 15.03 -3.90
CA SER A 207 -27.90 16.36 -3.99
C SER A 207 -27.75 17.13 -2.66
N ALA A 208 -27.43 18.42 -2.77
CA ALA A 208 -27.40 19.35 -1.63
C ALA A 208 -27.79 20.75 -2.07
N ASN A 209 -28.67 21.39 -1.29
CA ASN A 209 -28.98 22.81 -1.42
C ASN A 209 -28.25 23.59 -0.32
N PHE A 210 -27.04 24.04 -0.66
CA PHE A 210 -26.18 24.79 0.27
C PHE A 210 -26.76 26.12 0.64
N GLY A 211 -27.40 26.80 -0.33
CA GLY A 211 -28.01 28.10 -0.16
C GLY A 211 -29.22 28.15 0.78
N GLU A 212 -29.92 27.03 0.96
CA GLU A 212 -31.01 26.89 1.92
C GLU A 212 -30.56 26.29 3.26
N THR A 213 -29.29 25.93 3.39
CA THR A 213 -28.76 25.21 4.56
C THR A 213 -28.04 26.17 5.51
N THR A 214 -28.46 26.18 6.76
CA THR A 214 -27.71 26.77 7.87
C THR A 214 -26.91 25.68 8.58
N TYR A 215 -25.62 25.89 8.74
CA TYR A 215 -24.71 24.98 9.45
C TYR A 215 -24.67 25.35 10.94
N ASP A 216 -25.11 24.44 11.78
CA ASP A 216 -25.24 24.63 13.23
C ASP A 216 -23.92 24.31 13.94
N TRP A 217 -23.00 25.28 13.94
CA TRP A 217 -21.67 25.15 14.51
C TRP A 217 -21.68 24.92 16.02
N ASP A 218 -22.72 25.41 16.74
CA ASP A 218 -22.81 25.26 18.18
C ASP A 218 -23.14 23.81 18.59
N ASN A 219 -23.86 23.08 17.75
CA ASN A 219 -24.15 21.68 17.94
C ASN A 219 -23.06 20.74 17.35
N MET A 220 -22.10 21.25 16.61
CA MET A 220 -20.96 20.46 16.16
C MET A 220 -19.90 20.40 17.25
N LEU A 221 -19.76 19.23 17.91
CA LEU A 221 -18.72 19.05 18.93
C LEU A 221 -17.31 19.05 18.27
N ALA A 222 -16.29 19.43 19.02
CA ALA A 222 -14.91 19.29 18.59
C ALA A 222 -14.49 17.80 18.54
N TYR A 223 -15.00 17.00 19.47
CA TYR A 223 -14.71 15.57 19.57
C TYR A 223 -15.98 14.75 19.76
N TYR A 224 -16.08 13.67 18.98
CA TYR A 224 -17.09 12.63 19.11
C TYR A 224 -16.40 11.33 19.47
N LYS A 225 -16.68 10.81 20.67
CA LYS A 225 -16.12 9.50 21.07
C LYS A 225 -16.64 8.41 20.14
N ARG A 226 -15.76 7.58 19.59
CA ARG A 226 -16.13 6.44 18.75
C ARG A 226 -17.16 5.55 19.46
N ASN A 227 -18.24 5.19 18.78
CA ASN A 227 -19.39 4.47 19.34
C ASN A 227 -20.10 5.19 20.51
N GLY A 228 -19.91 6.51 20.65
CA GLY A 228 -20.60 7.32 21.65
C GLY A 228 -22.07 7.56 21.29
N ILE A 229 -22.89 7.88 22.31
CA ILE A 229 -24.30 8.27 22.14
C ILE A 229 -24.36 9.79 22.25
N PHE A 230 -24.89 10.43 21.21
CA PHE A 230 -24.99 11.90 21.13
C PHE A 230 -26.43 12.32 20.85
N PRO A 231 -26.84 13.51 21.31
CA PRO A 231 -28.12 14.08 20.94
C PRO A 231 -28.29 14.21 19.42
N ILE A 232 -29.51 14.02 18.93
CA ILE A 232 -29.83 14.08 17.49
C ILE A 232 -29.34 15.40 16.87
N ALA A 233 -29.52 16.54 17.52
CA ALA A 233 -29.03 17.81 17.00
C ALA A 233 -27.51 17.85 16.75
N GLN A 234 -26.71 17.22 17.63
CA GLN A 234 -25.27 17.16 17.48
C GLN A 234 -24.87 16.19 16.36
N ARG A 235 -25.57 15.07 16.22
CA ARG A 235 -25.35 14.11 15.14
C ARG A 235 -25.71 14.72 13.79
N ASP A 236 -26.90 15.29 13.67
CA ASP A 236 -27.42 15.89 12.43
C ASP A 236 -26.55 17.06 11.97
N ALA A 237 -26.06 17.87 12.90
CA ALA A 237 -25.23 19.03 12.56
C ALA A 237 -23.95 18.58 11.83
N VAL A 238 -23.21 17.62 12.40
CA VAL A 238 -21.92 17.17 11.81
C VAL A 238 -22.15 16.30 10.58
N ALA A 239 -23.16 15.41 10.59
CA ALA A 239 -23.48 14.56 9.46
C ALA A 239 -23.90 15.35 8.21
N LYS A 240 -24.70 16.41 8.41
CA LYS A 240 -25.12 17.32 7.34
C LYS A 240 -23.94 18.00 6.66
N LEU A 241 -23.00 18.55 7.44
CA LEU A 241 -21.80 19.20 6.89
C LEU A 241 -20.97 18.20 6.08
N ALA A 242 -20.72 17.01 6.63
CA ALA A 242 -19.92 15.98 5.99
C ALA A 242 -20.57 15.48 4.67
N ALA A 243 -21.89 15.19 4.70
CA ALA A 243 -22.63 14.77 3.51
C ALA A 243 -22.67 15.85 2.43
N HIS A 244 -22.91 17.10 2.82
CA HIS A 244 -22.90 18.23 1.89
C HIS A 244 -21.52 18.44 1.26
N PHE A 245 -20.44 18.33 2.04
CA PHE A 245 -19.10 18.40 1.47
C PHE A 245 -18.85 17.24 0.50
N GLY A 246 -19.32 16.04 0.81
CA GLY A 246 -19.30 14.90 -0.09
C GLY A 246 -19.99 15.16 -1.42
N VAL A 247 -21.17 15.82 -1.42
CA VAL A 247 -21.85 16.26 -2.66
C VAL A 247 -21.02 17.31 -3.40
N ALA A 248 -20.44 18.27 -2.68
CA ALA A 248 -19.66 19.35 -3.28
C ALA A 248 -18.45 18.83 -4.07
N VAL A 249 -17.78 17.79 -3.57
CA VAL A 249 -16.58 17.17 -4.19
C VAL A 249 -16.88 15.94 -5.05
N GLU A 250 -18.15 15.61 -5.30
CA GLU A 250 -18.58 14.44 -6.07
C GLU A 250 -18.02 13.13 -5.49
N MET A 251 -18.24 12.90 -4.20
CA MET A 251 -17.70 11.76 -3.48
C MET A 251 -18.11 10.43 -4.11
N GLU A 252 -17.14 9.60 -4.43
CA GLU A 252 -17.32 8.21 -4.83
C GLU A 252 -17.51 7.35 -3.59
N TYR A 253 -18.76 7.03 -3.27
CA TYR A 253 -19.10 6.21 -2.11
C TYR A 253 -18.95 4.73 -2.42
N GLU A 254 -18.03 4.05 -1.72
CA GLU A 254 -17.77 2.60 -1.87
C GLU A 254 -17.68 1.91 -0.50
N LYS A 255 -17.94 0.59 -0.46
CA LYS A 255 -17.96 -0.21 0.79
C LYS A 255 -16.62 -0.25 1.50
N ALA A 256 -15.54 -0.30 0.75
CA ALA A 256 -14.17 -0.39 1.28
C ALA A 256 -13.61 0.96 1.75
N GLY A 257 -14.28 2.07 1.39
CA GLY A 257 -13.87 3.43 1.70
C GLY A 257 -14.34 4.39 0.61
N SER A 258 -14.68 5.61 0.98
CA SER A 258 -15.16 6.65 0.07
C SER A 258 -14.03 7.62 -0.29
N GLY A 259 -13.97 8.05 -1.55
CA GLY A 259 -12.92 8.94 -2.05
C GLY A 259 -13.43 10.01 -2.99
N ALA A 260 -12.69 11.09 -3.13
CA ALA A 260 -12.94 12.13 -4.12
C ALA A 260 -11.61 12.71 -4.60
N SER A 261 -11.61 13.35 -5.78
CA SER A 261 -10.43 14.04 -6.26
C SER A 261 -10.15 15.29 -5.42
N PRO A 262 -8.96 15.47 -4.84
CA PRO A 262 -8.57 16.68 -4.14
C PRO A 262 -8.63 17.96 -4.98
N MET A 263 -8.59 17.84 -6.31
CA MET A 263 -8.77 18.96 -7.24
C MET A 263 -10.16 19.60 -7.14
N MET A 264 -11.16 18.87 -6.60
CA MET A 264 -12.51 19.43 -6.37
C MET A 264 -12.59 20.29 -5.10
N VAL A 265 -11.64 20.16 -4.16
CA VAL A 265 -11.70 20.81 -2.86
C VAL A 265 -11.65 22.34 -2.97
N PRO A 266 -10.75 22.99 -3.73
CA PRO A 266 -10.75 24.44 -3.88
C PRO A 266 -12.07 24.99 -4.44
N GLY A 267 -12.59 24.38 -5.52
CA GLY A 267 -13.87 24.76 -6.11
C GLY A 267 -15.03 24.56 -5.15
N ALA A 268 -15.07 23.45 -4.41
CA ALA A 268 -16.10 23.22 -3.40
C ALA A 268 -16.10 24.32 -2.32
N LEU A 269 -14.94 24.62 -1.76
CA LEU A 269 -14.80 25.67 -0.71
C LEU A 269 -15.18 27.06 -1.23
N LYS A 270 -14.72 27.44 -2.43
CA LYS A 270 -15.02 28.75 -3.03
C LYS A 270 -16.52 28.88 -3.39
N ASN A 271 -17.03 27.92 -4.15
CA ASN A 271 -18.31 28.07 -4.86
C ASN A 271 -19.53 27.77 -3.97
N TYR A 272 -19.40 26.84 -3.02
CA TYR A 272 -20.51 26.43 -2.16
C TYR A 272 -20.41 26.89 -0.72
N PHE A 273 -19.18 27.12 -0.23
CA PHE A 273 -18.97 27.45 1.18
C PHE A 273 -18.40 28.86 1.42
N GLY A 274 -18.21 29.69 0.36
CA GLY A 274 -17.82 31.06 0.47
C GLY A 274 -16.46 31.33 1.06
N TYR A 275 -15.50 30.39 0.85
CA TYR A 275 -14.10 30.58 1.22
C TYR A 275 -13.38 31.54 0.27
N ASP A 276 -12.21 32.01 0.68
CA ASP A 276 -11.43 33.01 -0.04
C ASP A 276 -11.04 32.55 -1.45
N LYS A 277 -11.02 33.49 -2.40
CA LYS A 277 -10.62 33.23 -3.79
C LYS A 277 -9.19 32.69 -3.95
N HIS A 278 -8.31 32.88 -2.93
CA HIS A 278 -6.95 32.39 -2.92
C HIS A 278 -6.80 30.92 -2.50
N VAL A 279 -7.91 30.23 -2.22
CA VAL A 279 -7.88 28.78 -1.99
C VAL A 279 -7.41 28.09 -3.27
N THR A 280 -6.25 27.43 -3.22
CA THR A 280 -5.63 26.83 -4.39
C THR A 280 -5.01 25.49 -4.09
N LEU A 281 -5.06 24.58 -5.09
CA LEU A 281 -4.37 23.28 -5.06
C LEU A 281 -2.93 23.45 -5.53
N ARG A 282 -2.02 22.77 -4.85
CA ARG A 282 -0.62 22.65 -5.23
C ARG A 282 -0.23 21.18 -5.31
N LYS A 283 0.48 20.78 -6.37
CA LYS A 283 1.05 19.44 -6.50
C LYS A 283 2.55 19.46 -6.23
N ARG A 284 3.01 18.55 -5.38
CA ARG A 284 4.40 18.45 -4.93
C ARG A 284 5.40 18.40 -6.08
N SER A 285 5.03 17.75 -7.19
CA SER A 285 5.88 17.57 -8.37
C SER A 285 6.29 18.87 -9.08
N TYR A 286 5.71 20.01 -8.74
CA TYR A 286 6.04 21.34 -9.28
C TYR A 286 6.90 22.19 -8.36
N TYR A 287 7.27 21.68 -7.18
CA TYR A 287 7.95 22.42 -6.12
C TYR A 287 9.14 21.63 -5.59
N GLY A 288 10.25 22.29 -5.31
CA GLY A 288 11.38 21.72 -4.56
C GLY A 288 11.01 21.47 -3.10
N THR A 289 11.74 20.55 -2.43
CA THR A 289 11.44 20.14 -1.04
C THR A 289 11.42 21.32 -0.07
N THR A 290 12.41 22.20 -0.14
CA THR A 290 12.52 23.38 0.73
C THR A 290 11.36 24.34 0.51
N GLU A 291 11.02 24.64 -0.75
CA GLU A 291 9.90 25.52 -1.09
C GLU A 291 8.57 24.94 -0.59
N TRP A 292 8.35 23.63 -0.80
CA TRP A 292 7.16 22.93 -0.35
C TRP A 292 6.94 23.05 1.16
N MET A 293 7.99 22.79 1.93
CA MET A 293 7.97 22.94 3.39
C MET A 293 7.77 24.38 3.84
N ASN A 294 8.37 25.34 3.14
CA ASN A 294 8.19 26.76 3.45
C ASN A 294 6.74 27.23 3.21
N ILE A 295 6.07 26.71 2.19
CA ILE A 295 4.64 27.00 1.94
C ILE A 295 3.79 26.50 3.11
N ILE A 296 3.99 25.25 3.56
CA ILE A 296 3.26 24.68 4.72
C ILE A 296 3.49 25.57 5.95
N LYS A 297 4.75 25.89 6.26
CA LYS A 297 5.08 26.74 7.43
C LYS A 297 4.42 28.12 7.33
N ALA A 298 4.49 28.77 6.16
CA ALA A 298 3.87 30.10 5.98
C ALA A 298 2.33 30.07 6.16
N GLU A 299 1.66 29.00 5.75
CA GLU A 299 0.24 28.85 6.01
C GLU A 299 -0.04 28.71 7.53
N LEU A 300 0.72 27.84 8.19
CA LEU A 300 0.57 27.59 9.63
C LEU A 300 0.93 28.82 10.47
N ASP A 301 1.98 29.56 10.12
CA ASP A 301 2.36 30.85 10.76
C ASP A 301 1.24 31.91 10.65
N ALA A 302 0.47 31.83 9.56
CA ALA A 302 -0.67 32.70 9.33
C ALA A 302 -2.00 32.17 9.96
N GLY A 303 -1.93 31.09 10.75
CA GLY A 303 -3.09 30.49 11.40
C GLY A 303 -4.04 29.78 10.44
N ARG A 304 -3.53 29.29 9.31
CA ARG A 304 -4.31 28.57 8.29
C ARG A 304 -3.92 27.08 8.26
N PRO A 305 -4.78 26.18 8.73
CA PRO A 305 -4.56 24.75 8.56
C PRO A 305 -4.50 24.37 7.08
N VAL A 306 -3.61 23.44 6.74
CA VAL A 306 -3.37 22.99 5.37
C VAL A 306 -4.07 21.64 5.16
N TYR A 307 -4.99 21.56 4.19
CA TYR A 307 -5.44 20.28 3.67
C TYR A 307 -4.27 19.62 2.92
N TYR A 308 -3.97 18.39 3.24
CA TYR A 308 -2.86 17.65 2.64
C TYR A 308 -3.29 16.26 2.21
N GLY A 309 -2.72 15.75 1.13
CA GLY A 309 -3.00 14.42 0.63
C GLY A 309 -1.83 13.82 -0.14
N GLY A 310 -1.92 12.52 -0.35
CA GLY A 310 -0.99 11.77 -1.17
C GLY A 310 -1.57 10.43 -1.56
N ALA A 311 -1.01 9.83 -2.60
CA ALA A 311 -1.38 8.52 -3.11
C ALA A 311 -0.30 7.46 -2.83
N SER A 312 -0.68 6.19 -2.89
CA SER A 312 0.24 5.08 -2.75
C SER A 312 1.11 4.87 -4.00
N ASP A 313 2.32 4.36 -3.83
CA ASP A 313 3.22 3.99 -4.93
C ASP A 313 2.60 2.94 -5.86
N ALA A 314 1.75 2.05 -5.35
CA ALA A 314 1.03 1.05 -6.12
C ALA A 314 -0.17 1.60 -6.91
N GLY A 315 -0.52 2.89 -6.77
CA GLY A 315 -1.69 3.51 -7.41
C GLY A 315 -3.04 3.00 -6.87
N GLN A 316 -3.03 2.36 -5.69
CA GLN A 316 -4.19 1.73 -5.07
C GLN A 316 -4.71 2.59 -3.90
N GLY A 317 -5.23 3.77 -4.22
CA GLY A 317 -5.81 4.65 -3.22
C GLY A 317 -4.87 5.72 -2.67
N GLY A 318 -5.44 6.65 -1.92
CA GLY A 318 -4.75 7.77 -1.27
C GLY A 318 -5.43 8.12 0.04
N HIS A 319 -4.86 9.07 0.77
CA HIS A 319 -5.46 9.59 1.99
C HIS A 319 -5.31 11.10 2.07
N ALA A 320 -6.36 11.76 2.56
CA ALA A 320 -6.37 13.18 2.85
C ALA A 320 -6.42 13.39 4.38
N PHE A 321 -5.66 14.36 4.86
CA PHE A 321 -5.51 14.71 6.27
C PHE A 321 -5.19 16.19 6.43
N VAL A 322 -5.03 16.67 7.66
CA VAL A 322 -4.73 18.09 7.92
C VAL A 322 -3.35 18.23 8.53
N CYS A 323 -2.55 19.14 7.97
CA CYS A 323 -1.35 19.66 8.62
C CYS A 323 -1.73 20.94 9.35
N ASP A 324 -1.54 20.98 10.67
CA ASP A 324 -2.08 22.06 11.50
C ASP A 324 -1.11 22.60 12.56
N GLY A 325 0.16 22.22 12.53
CA GLY A 325 1.20 22.75 13.41
C GLY A 325 2.58 22.29 12.97
N TYR A 326 3.66 22.86 13.53
CA TYR A 326 5.01 22.40 13.27
C TYR A 326 6.00 22.81 14.38
N ASP A 327 7.15 22.11 14.44
CA ASP A 327 8.24 22.40 15.34
C ASP A 327 9.49 22.94 14.63
N ASP A 328 10.50 23.38 15.39
CA ASP A 328 11.76 23.91 14.86
C ASP A 328 12.73 22.82 14.32
N ASN A 329 12.42 21.54 14.49
CA ASN A 329 13.09 20.42 13.79
C ASN A 329 12.49 20.11 12.43
N GLY A 330 11.38 20.77 12.03
CA GLY A 330 10.69 20.54 10.76
C GLY A 330 9.66 19.39 10.80
N TYR A 331 9.31 18.90 11.99
CA TYR A 331 8.17 17.99 12.14
C TYR A 331 6.87 18.78 12.01
N VAL A 332 5.95 18.25 11.23
CA VAL A 332 4.62 18.82 11.01
C VAL A 332 3.59 18.02 11.81
N HIS A 333 2.74 18.71 12.56
CA HIS A 333 1.62 18.07 13.24
C HIS A 333 0.55 17.68 12.24
N ILE A 334 0.11 16.42 12.31
CA ILE A 334 -0.87 15.81 11.41
C ILE A 334 -2.09 15.38 12.21
N ASN A 335 -3.26 15.84 11.76
CA ASN A 335 -4.55 15.33 12.18
C ASN A 335 -5.08 14.39 11.07
N TRP A 336 -5.07 13.08 11.36
CA TRP A 336 -5.39 12.04 10.39
C TRP A 336 -6.89 11.89 10.07
N GLY A 337 -7.78 12.52 10.83
CA GLY A 337 -9.23 12.36 10.66
C GLY A 337 -9.77 11.02 11.22
N TRP A 338 -9.16 10.49 12.29
CA TRP A 338 -9.50 9.21 12.92
C TRP A 338 -9.76 9.38 14.42
N TYR A 339 -10.67 10.25 14.79
CA TYR A 339 -11.02 10.52 16.19
C TYR A 339 -9.85 11.03 17.06
N GLY A 340 -8.79 11.51 16.44
CA GLY A 340 -7.55 11.93 17.11
C GLY A 340 -6.55 10.80 17.35
N ASP A 341 -6.91 9.57 17.01
CA ASP A 341 -5.99 8.45 17.14
C ASP A 341 -4.74 8.73 16.30
N SER A 342 -3.59 8.65 16.98
CA SER A 342 -2.26 8.82 16.39
C SER A 342 -1.96 10.21 15.80
N ASN A 343 -2.78 11.23 16.07
CA ASN A 343 -2.41 12.61 15.77
C ASN A 343 -1.08 12.95 16.44
N GLY A 344 -0.20 13.64 15.73
CA GLY A 344 1.13 13.98 16.25
C GLY A 344 2.04 14.65 15.24
N TYR A 345 3.30 14.82 15.60
CA TYR A 345 4.33 15.46 14.78
C TYR A 345 5.14 14.43 14.00
N PHE A 346 5.20 14.57 12.67
CA PHE A 346 5.81 13.65 11.73
C PHE A 346 6.66 14.37 10.70
N LEU A 347 7.65 13.67 10.12
CA LEU A 347 8.41 14.18 8.98
C LEU A 347 7.62 13.96 7.69
N VAL A 348 7.03 15.00 7.13
CA VAL A 348 6.15 14.96 5.95
C VAL A 348 6.85 14.42 4.69
N ASN A 349 8.15 14.62 4.57
CA ASN A 349 8.97 14.13 3.47
C ASN A 349 9.27 12.61 3.54
N ARG A 350 8.82 11.92 4.60
CA ARG A 350 8.99 10.48 4.83
C ARG A 350 7.66 9.76 5.08
N LEU A 351 6.55 10.27 4.54
CA LEU A 351 5.24 9.65 4.64
C LEU A 351 5.10 8.53 3.59
N ASN A 352 5.71 7.39 3.86
CA ASN A 352 5.62 6.22 2.99
C ASN A 352 5.15 4.95 3.74
N PRO A 353 3.90 4.90 4.24
CA PRO A 353 3.33 3.69 4.81
C PRO A 353 3.05 2.65 3.71
N SER A 354 3.20 1.35 4.04
CA SER A 354 2.95 0.23 3.10
C SER A 354 1.48 -0.13 2.98
N ASP A 355 0.62 0.34 3.90
CA ASP A 355 -0.83 0.14 3.90
C ASP A 355 -1.59 1.44 4.16
N LEU A 356 -2.56 1.70 3.32
CA LEU A 356 -3.39 2.90 3.38
C LEU A 356 -4.70 2.55 4.08
N GLY A 357 -5.06 3.17 5.18
CA GLY A 357 -6.29 2.97 5.94
C GLY A 357 -7.57 2.72 5.12
N GLU A 358 -8.74 2.85 5.70
CA GLU A 358 -10.02 2.61 5.03
C GLU A 358 -10.07 3.30 3.66
N GLY A 359 -10.15 2.50 2.57
CA GLY A 359 -10.13 2.98 1.19
C GLY A 359 -8.76 3.02 0.50
N GLY A 360 -7.68 2.61 1.19
CA GLY A 360 -6.32 2.58 0.63
C GLY A 360 -5.77 1.17 0.40
N GLY A 361 -4.85 1.03 -0.58
CA GLY A 361 -4.09 -0.19 -0.85
C GLY A 361 -2.69 -0.17 -0.20
N SER A 362 -1.79 -1.04 -0.62
CA SER A 362 -0.38 -1.04 -0.16
C SER A 362 0.45 0.07 -0.81
N GLY A 363 1.34 0.72 -0.05
CA GLY A 363 2.24 1.80 -0.52
C GLY A 363 2.08 3.10 0.27
N GLY A 364 3.09 3.98 0.25
CA GLY A 364 3.09 5.23 1.01
C GLY A 364 2.25 6.36 0.41
N TYR A 365 2.15 7.46 1.13
CA TYR A 365 1.54 8.72 0.64
C TYR A 365 2.58 9.67 0.01
N ASN A 366 3.69 9.15 -0.44
CA ASN A 366 4.75 9.95 -1.07
C ASN A 366 4.53 10.19 -2.55
N ARG A 367 3.61 9.44 -3.18
CA ARG A 367 3.26 9.64 -4.56
C ARG A 367 2.16 10.70 -4.68
N ASP A 368 2.26 11.51 -5.72
CA ASP A 368 1.25 12.52 -6.06
C ASP A 368 0.82 13.39 -4.86
N GLN A 369 1.79 13.71 -3.96
CA GLN A 369 1.52 14.58 -2.83
C GLN A 369 0.96 15.92 -3.31
N GLU A 370 -0.06 16.38 -2.59
CA GLU A 370 -0.77 17.62 -2.90
C GLU A 370 -1.26 18.30 -1.62
N MET A 371 -1.44 19.60 -1.69
CA MET A 371 -2.00 20.38 -0.60
C MET A 371 -2.95 21.44 -1.13
N VAL A 372 -3.93 21.80 -0.34
CA VAL A 372 -4.77 22.98 -0.55
C VAL A 372 -4.40 24.03 0.47
N THR A 373 -4.01 25.20 -0.01
CA THR A 373 -3.54 26.35 0.77
C THR A 373 -4.49 27.54 0.61
N GLY A 374 -4.31 28.59 1.42
CA GLY A 374 -5.17 29.75 1.39
C GLY A 374 -6.55 29.55 1.99
N ILE A 375 -6.77 28.43 2.72
CA ILE A 375 -8.07 28.10 3.30
C ILE A 375 -8.38 29.04 4.45
N ARG A 376 -9.29 30.00 4.21
CA ARG A 376 -9.83 30.95 5.19
C ARG A 376 -11.20 31.44 4.72
N PRO A 377 -12.08 31.94 5.61
CA PRO A 377 -13.27 32.65 5.22
C PRO A 377 -12.94 33.79 4.24
N ALA A 378 -13.84 34.02 3.26
CA ALA A 378 -13.65 35.12 2.32
C ALA A 378 -13.52 36.46 3.04
N THR A 379 -12.50 37.20 2.67
CA THR A 379 -12.26 38.57 3.11
C THR A 379 -12.13 39.46 1.87
N GLU A 380 -12.27 40.75 2.01
CA GLU A 380 -11.93 41.72 0.94
C GLU A 380 -10.40 41.74 0.78
N SER A 381 -9.81 40.59 0.38
CA SER A 381 -8.38 40.45 0.19
C SER A 381 -7.98 41.09 -1.14
N GLU A 382 -7.06 42.05 -1.08
CA GLU A 382 -6.39 42.60 -2.27
C GLU A 382 -5.32 41.62 -2.78
N GLY A 383 -5.09 41.62 -4.07
CA GLY A 383 -4.04 40.84 -4.74
C GLY A 383 -4.56 39.91 -5.84
N ASP A 384 -3.66 39.60 -6.76
CA ASP A 384 -3.92 38.65 -7.83
C ASP A 384 -3.92 37.23 -7.27
N VAL A 385 -4.85 36.39 -7.75
CA VAL A 385 -4.95 34.99 -7.37
C VAL A 385 -3.88 34.19 -8.09
N GLU A 386 -3.14 33.37 -7.36
CA GLU A 386 -2.28 32.35 -7.96
C GLU A 386 -3.17 31.19 -8.44
N LEU A 387 -3.23 30.99 -9.75
CA LEU A 387 -4.01 29.91 -10.35
C LEU A 387 -3.15 28.67 -10.54
N PRO A 388 -3.66 27.45 -10.36
CA PRO A 388 -2.92 26.23 -10.55
C PRO A 388 -2.82 25.85 -12.04
N LEU A 389 -2.19 26.74 -12.83
CA LEU A 389 -1.91 26.53 -14.26
C LEU A 389 -0.43 26.14 -14.43
N TYR A 390 -0.20 24.89 -14.77
CA TYR A 390 1.14 24.28 -14.76
C TYR A 390 1.55 23.76 -16.14
N GLY A 391 2.86 23.72 -16.40
CA GLY A 391 3.44 23.05 -17.56
C GLY A 391 3.58 21.54 -17.30
N SER A 392 2.75 20.72 -17.91
CA SER A 392 2.71 19.26 -17.70
C SER A 392 3.76 18.50 -18.52
N VAL A 393 4.45 19.16 -19.44
CA VAL A 393 5.60 18.65 -20.21
C VAL A 393 6.74 19.63 -20.17
N ARG A 394 7.93 19.19 -20.63
CA ARG A 394 9.12 20.06 -20.76
C ARG A 394 8.82 21.27 -21.64
N LEU A 395 9.44 22.40 -21.31
CA LEU A 395 9.50 23.53 -22.20
C LEU A 395 10.50 23.22 -23.32
N SER A 396 10.11 23.46 -24.56
CA SER A 396 10.91 23.23 -25.76
C SER A 396 11.08 24.49 -26.56
N ILE A 397 12.28 24.69 -27.12
CA ILE A 397 12.60 25.80 -28.04
C ILE A 397 12.91 25.26 -29.43
N THR A 398 12.44 25.97 -30.47
CA THR A 398 12.83 25.75 -31.85
C THR A 398 13.38 27.06 -32.40
N PRO A 399 14.73 27.20 -32.60
CA PRO A 399 15.30 28.39 -33.15
C PRO A 399 15.01 28.53 -34.66
N TYR A 400 14.81 29.76 -35.13
CA TYR A 400 14.65 30.09 -36.55
C TYR A 400 15.88 30.78 -37.15
N GLY A 401 16.89 31.05 -36.31
CA GLY A 401 18.12 31.78 -36.66
C GLY A 401 18.16 33.18 -36.04
N GLY A 402 19.37 33.65 -35.71
CA GLY A 402 19.55 34.83 -34.89
C GLY A 402 18.90 34.69 -33.52
N ASN A 403 18.13 35.70 -33.13
CA ASN A 403 17.43 35.70 -31.82
C ASN A 403 15.96 35.35 -31.94
N SER A 404 15.53 34.79 -33.09
CA SER A 404 14.11 34.41 -33.33
C SER A 404 13.90 32.94 -33.12
N PHE A 405 12.79 32.58 -32.45
CA PHE A 405 12.47 31.20 -32.05
C PHE A 405 10.97 31.01 -31.80
N SER A 406 10.57 29.76 -31.59
CA SER A 406 9.29 29.40 -30.97
C SER A 406 9.49 28.67 -29.64
N LEU A 407 8.53 28.82 -28.75
CA LEU A 407 8.43 28.06 -27.49
C LEU A 407 7.21 27.16 -27.52
N MET A 408 7.33 25.96 -26.96
CA MET A 408 6.25 24.99 -26.87
C MET A 408 6.20 24.34 -25.47
N THR A 409 4.97 24.16 -24.96
CA THR A 409 4.67 23.36 -23.77
C THR A 409 3.22 22.88 -23.84
N ILE A 410 2.82 22.01 -22.89
CA ILE A 410 1.40 21.69 -22.64
C ILE A 410 1.08 22.26 -21.25
N LEU A 411 0.04 23.09 -21.21
CA LEU A 411 -0.47 23.63 -19.95
C LEU A 411 -1.61 22.77 -19.43
N GLU A 412 -1.67 22.59 -18.11
CA GLU A 412 -2.71 21.88 -17.39
C GLU A 412 -3.33 22.82 -16.34
N ASN A 413 -4.65 22.96 -16.36
CA ASN A 413 -5.41 23.70 -15.35
C ASN A 413 -5.95 22.72 -14.29
N LEU A 414 -5.51 22.88 -13.07
CA LEU A 414 -5.92 22.04 -11.93
C LEU A 414 -7.04 22.68 -11.09
N ASP A 415 -7.53 23.88 -11.44
CA ASP A 415 -8.72 24.47 -10.82
C ASP A 415 -9.99 23.90 -11.50
N THR A 416 -11.10 23.93 -10.78
CA THR A 416 -12.43 23.62 -11.34
C THR A 416 -12.94 24.72 -12.27
N ASP A 417 -12.45 25.94 -12.13
CA ASP A 417 -12.82 27.09 -12.94
C ASP A 417 -11.98 27.16 -14.22
N ASP A 418 -12.60 27.60 -15.33
CA ASP A 418 -11.90 27.84 -16.58
C ASP A 418 -10.90 29.00 -16.41
N PHE A 419 -9.68 28.81 -16.90
CA PHE A 419 -8.75 29.93 -17.04
C PHE A 419 -9.09 30.73 -18.29
N ASP A 420 -9.28 32.03 -18.13
CA ASP A 420 -9.38 33.05 -19.19
C ASP A 420 -8.34 34.15 -18.93
N GLY A 421 -7.48 34.41 -19.90
CA GLY A 421 -6.41 35.39 -19.72
C GLY A 421 -5.40 35.43 -20.88
N ALA A 422 -4.16 35.65 -20.52
CA ALA A 422 -3.04 35.73 -21.46
C ALA A 422 -1.88 34.84 -21.05
N LEU A 423 -1.15 34.34 -22.04
CA LEU A 423 0.14 33.69 -21.92
C LEU A 423 1.22 34.54 -22.59
N ALA A 424 2.37 34.66 -21.98
CA ALA A 424 3.50 35.38 -22.53
C ALA A 424 4.80 34.58 -22.50
N ALA A 425 5.65 34.77 -23.48
CA ALA A 425 7.07 34.49 -23.37
C ALA A 425 7.76 35.68 -22.67
N VAL A 426 8.49 35.38 -21.61
CA VAL A 426 9.12 36.42 -20.77
C VAL A 426 10.60 36.14 -20.55
N ILE A 427 11.41 37.21 -20.36
CA ILE A 427 12.75 37.10 -19.85
C ILE A 427 12.71 37.28 -18.34
N THR A 428 13.32 36.34 -17.61
CA THR A 428 13.45 36.37 -16.14
C THR A 428 14.91 36.39 -15.73
N GLN A 429 15.19 36.93 -14.54
CA GLN A 429 16.47 36.84 -13.84
C GLN A 429 16.20 36.67 -12.36
N ASN A 430 16.75 35.63 -11.76
CA ASN A 430 16.48 35.24 -10.35
C ASN A 430 14.97 35.18 -10.02
N GLY A 431 14.19 34.58 -10.91
CA GLY A 431 12.74 34.43 -10.74
C GLY A 431 11.91 35.71 -10.99
N VAL A 432 12.54 36.85 -11.25
CA VAL A 432 11.87 38.15 -11.49
C VAL A 432 11.72 38.38 -12.98
N ILE A 433 10.51 38.64 -13.46
CA ILE A 433 10.26 39.02 -14.86
C ILE A 433 10.87 40.40 -15.13
N LYS A 434 11.76 40.42 -16.10
CA LYS A 434 12.44 41.63 -16.58
C LYS A 434 11.79 42.23 -17.83
N LYS A 435 11.28 41.34 -18.71
CA LYS A 435 10.74 41.76 -20.01
C LYS A 435 9.69 40.77 -20.50
N VAL A 436 8.62 41.27 -21.09
CA VAL A 436 7.68 40.49 -21.89
C VAL A 436 8.12 40.55 -23.36
N LEU A 437 8.32 39.39 -23.99
CA LEU A 437 8.74 39.30 -25.40
C LEU A 437 7.55 39.24 -26.33
N LYS A 438 6.57 38.41 -26.01
CA LYS A 438 5.34 38.21 -26.81
C LYS A 438 4.23 37.81 -25.86
N GLU A 439 3.00 38.23 -26.17
CA GLU A 439 1.78 37.91 -25.41
C GLU A 439 0.72 37.40 -26.40
N GLU A 440 -0.01 36.35 -26.01
CA GLU A 440 -1.15 35.79 -26.75
C GLU A 440 -2.30 35.48 -25.77
N SER A 441 -3.55 35.53 -26.24
CA SER A 441 -4.71 35.13 -25.41
C SER A 441 -4.68 33.63 -25.15
N LEU A 442 -5.12 33.22 -23.97
CA LEU A 442 -5.16 31.83 -23.53
C LEU A 442 -6.48 31.54 -22.81
N ASN A 443 -7.12 30.43 -23.19
CA ASN A 443 -8.22 29.85 -22.44
C ASN A 443 -7.93 28.37 -22.21
N VAL A 444 -8.04 27.91 -20.94
CA VAL A 444 -7.85 26.50 -20.57
C VAL A 444 -9.00 26.07 -19.69
N LYS A 445 -9.72 25.04 -20.10
CA LYS A 445 -10.83 24.49 -19.31
C LYS A 445 -10.39 24.08 -17.92
N GLY A 446 -11.31 24.17 -16.97
CA GLY A 446 -11.09 23.69 -15.61
C GLY A 446 -11.15 22.15 -15.52
N TYR A 447 -10.85 21.66 -14.33
CA TYR A 447 -10.96 20.24 -13.99
C TYR A 447 -12.43 19.83 -13.95
N ALA A 448 -12.78 18.82 -14.75
CA ALA A 448 -14.12 18.24 -14.78
C ALA A 448 -14.07 16.78 -15.26
N GLY A 449 -14.99 15.94 -14.77
CA GLY A 449 -15.11 14.56 -15.21
C GLY A 449 -13.84 13.75 -15.02
N SER A 450 -13.14 13.93 -13.88
CA SER A 450 -11.87 13.29 -13.54
C SER A 450 -10.69 13.61 -14.49
N LYS A 451 -10.75 14.75 -15.20
CA LYS A 451 -9.69 15.21 -16.10
C LYS A 451 -9.43 16.69 -15.90
N SER A 452 -8.15 17.06 -15.82
CA SER A 452 -7.73 18.46 -15.91
C SER A 452 -7.86 18.95 -17.33
N GLY A 453 -8.24 20.23 -17.49
CA GLY A 453 -8.19 20.90 -18.77
C GLY A 453 -6.74 21.06 -19.25
N THR A 454 -6.49 20.81 -20.53
CA THR A 454 -5.17 20.94 -21.13
C THR A 454 -5.18 21.85 -22.34
N ALA A 455 -4.09 22.60 -22.54
CA ALA A 455 -3.85 23.41 -23.74
C ALA A 455 -2.47 23.11 -24.33
N TYR A 456 -2.43 22.71 -25.60
CA TYR A 456 -1.19 22.59 -26.36
C TYR A 456 -0.80 23.98 -26.85
N VAL A 457 0.33 24.49 -26.36
CA VAL A 457 0.78 25.84 -26.66
C VAL A 457 2.04 25.79 -27.53
N THR A 458 2.01 26.48 -28.64
CA THR A 458 3.20 26.79 -29.45
C THR A 458 3.16 28.27 -29.81
N MET A 459 3.92 29.07 -29.07
CA MET A 459 4.09 30.49 -29.36
C MET A 459 5.24 30.66 -30.37
N ARG A 460 4.92 31.19 -31.57
CA ARG A 460 5.83 31.33 -32.70
C ARG A 460 6.35 32.76 -32.80
N ASP A 461 7.34 33.00 -33.67
CA ASP A 461 7.85 34.32 -34.01
C ASP A 461 8.17 35.19 -32.77
N ILE A 462 8.84 34.59 -31.79
CA ILE A 462 9.37 35.30 -30.63
C ILE A 462 10.76 35.78 -30.97
N THR A 463 11.07 37.04 -30.65
CA THR A 463 12.43 37.60 -30.82
C THR A 463 12.92 38.10 -29.48
N ALA A 464 14.07 37.57 -29.01
CA ALA A 464 14.73 38.08 -27.81
C ALA A 464 15.61 39.31 -28.18
N THR A 465 15.47 40.36 -27.37
CA THR A 465 16.28 41.58 -27.52
C THR A 465 16.94 41.95 -26.21
N ALA A 466 18.16 42.55 -26.29
CA ALA A 466 18.91 43.02 -25.14
C ALA A 466 18.42 44.35 -24.58
N ASP A 467 17.46 45.01 -25.24
CA ASP A 467 17.03 46.37 -24.86
C ASP A 467 16.51 46.41 -23.42
N GLY A 468 17.12 47.25 -22.60
CA GLY A 468 16.77 47.43 -21.19
C GLY A 468 17.34 46.36 -20.25
N LEU A 469 18.19 45.45 -20.76
CA LEU A 469 18.87 44.42 -19.98
C LEU A 469 20.36 44.73 -19.84
N ALA A 470 20.94 44.51 -18.69
CA ALA A 470 22.38 44.54 -18.48
C ALA A 470 23.02 43.24 -18.99
N ASP A 471 24.36 43.30 -19.18
CA ASP A 471 25.10 42.07 -19.45
C ASP A 471 24.94 41.05 -18.30
N GLY A 472 24.76 39.80 -18.64
CA GLY A 472 24.56 38.73 -17.65
C GLY A 472 23.70 37.56 -18.15
N ALA A 473 23.48 36.61 -17.27
CA ALA A 473 22.66 35.44 -17.53
C ALA A 473 21.17 35.71 -17.23
N TYR A 474 20.32 35.21 -18.11
CA TYR A 474 18.87 35.32 -18.08
C TYR A 474 18.22 33.99 -18.44
N GLU A 475 16.92 33.90 -18.21
CA GLU A 475 16.10 32.74 -18.54
C GLU A 475 14.90 33.18 -19.38
N ILE A 476 14.55 32.44 -20.41
CA ILE A 476 13.28 32.63 -21.13
C ILE A 476 12.29 31.58 -20.63
N ARG A 477 11.09 32.04 -20.19
CA ARG A 477 10.04 31.23 -19.60
C ARG A 477 8.68 31.58 -20.18
N PHE A 478 7.70 30.71 -19.96
CA PHE A 478 6.31 31.13 -20.06
C PHE A 478 5.82 31.76 -18.76
N ALA A 479 4.97 32.77 -18.89
CA ALA A 479 4.22 33.36 -17.80
C ALA A 479 2.76 33.54 -18.23
N TYR A 480 1.84 33.45 -17.29
CA TYR A 480 0.42 33.67 -17.52
C TYR A 480 -0.10 34.83 -16.69
N LYS A 481 -1.23 35.42 -17.13
CA LYS A 481 -1.94 36.48 -16.41
C LYS A 481 -3.43 36.29 -16.62
N ALA A 482 -4.18 36.06 -15.54
CA ALA A 482 -5.62 35.97 -15.62
C ALA A 482 -6.25 37.31 -16.07
N LYS A 483 -7.39 37.25 -16.69
CA LYS A 483 -8.16 38.43 -17.14
C LYS A 483 -8.45 39.35 -15.96
N GLY A 484 -8.03 40.59 -16.07
CA GLY A 484 -8.15 41.58 -15.00
C GLY A 484 -7.05 41.56 -13.94
N ALA A 485 -6.16 40.56 -13.92
CA ALA A 485 -5.00 40.55 -13.05
C ALA A 485 -3.95 41.59 -13.46
N LYS A 486 -3.21 42.08 -12.47
CA LYS A 486 -2.21 43.15 -12.69
C LYS A 486 -0.82 42.61 -12.98
N THR A 487 -0.52 41.40 -12.49
CA THR A 487 0.81 40.82 -12.51
C THR A 487 0.90 39.56 -13.35
N TRP A 488 2.06 39.32 -13.96
CA TRP A 488 2.41 38.08 -14.62
C TRP A 488 2.93 37.09 -13.61
N GLN A 489 2.50 35.84 -13.74
CA GLN A 489 2.97 34.70 -12.94
C GLN A 489 3.72 33.72 -13.84
N VAL A 490 4.90 33.30 -13.43
CA VAL A 490 5.72 32.36 -14.19
C VAL A 490 5.07 30.98 -14.16
N VAL A 491 4.95 30.35 -15.34
CA VAL A 491 4.46 28.97 -15.45
C VAL A 491 5.45 28.02 -14.77
N ARG A 492 4.98 27.25 -13.81
CA ARG A 492 5.76 26.19 -13.19
C ARG A 492 5.67 24.92 -14.02
N HIS A 493 6.78 24.24 -14.21
CA HIS A 493 6.86 22.91 -14.83
C HIS A 493 7.25 21.87 -13.79
N TYR A 494 7.06 20.59 -14.09
CA TYR A 494 7.61 19.52 -13.26
C TYR A 494 9.08 19.76 -12.98
N THR A 495 9.51 19.53 -11.74
CA THR A 495 10.88 19.75 -11.29
C THR A 495 11.92 18.97 -12.12
N GLY A 496 11.58 17.80 -12.65
CA GLY A 496 12.43 16.99 -13.53
C GLY A 496 12.46 17.40 -15.01
N PHE A 497 11.77 18.46 -15.41
CA PHE A 497 11.72 18.87 -16.82
C PHE A 497 12.42 20.20 -17.08
N PRO A 498 13.01 20.40 -18.28
CA PRO A 498 13.41 21.71 -18.75
C PRO A 498 12.25 22.70 -18.60
N ARG A 499 12.47 23.79 -17.86
CA ARG A 499 11.45 24.78 -17.49
C ARG A 499 11.76 26.18 -17.92
N TYR A 500 12.95 26.40 -18.50
CA TYR A 500 13.40 27.65 -19.11
C TYR A 500 14.43 27.38 -20.19
N VAL A 501 14.68 28.40 -21.00
CA VAL A 501 15.76 28.45 -21.99
C VAL A 501 16.83 29.37 -21.47
N ASP A 502 18.07 28.92 -21.50
CA ASP A 502 19.23 29.74 -21.14
C ASP A 502 19.39 30.89 -22.13
N MET A 503 19.66 32.09 -21.66
CA MET A 503 19.92 33.26 -22.45
C MET A 503 21.02 34.11 -21.78
N THR A 504 21.95 34.62 -22.59
CA THR A 504 22.98 35.52 -22.10
C THR A 504 22.92 36.85 -22.87
N VAL A 505 23.18 37.97 -22.20
CA VAL A 505 23.41 39.26 -22.81
C VAL A 505 24.90 39.60 -22.61
N GLU A 506 25.60 39.82 -23.72
CA GLU A 506 27.02 40.17 -23.73
C GLU A 506 27.27 41.33 -24.69
N GLY A 507 27.77 42.47 -24.17
CA GLY A 507 28.01 43.66 -24.99
C GLY A 507 26.74 44.13 -25.72
N GLY A 508 25.58 44.04 -25.08
CA GLY A 508 24.29 44.41 -25.68
C GLY A 508 23.77 43.43 -26.74
N LYS A 509 24.38 42.28 -26.91
CA LYS A 509 23.90 41.20 -27.83
C LYS A 509 23.31 40.04 -27.05
N VAL A 510 22.23 39.47 -27.59
CA VAL A 510 21.61 38.27 -27.06
C VAL A 510 22.29 37.03 -27.64
N VAL A 511 22.59 36.08 -26.77
CA VAL A 511 22.98 34.73 -27.14
C VAL A 511 21.90 33.79 -26.56
N LEU A 512 21.19 33.08 -27.44
CA LEU A 512 20.19 32.06 -27.06
C LEU A 512 20.90 30.74 -26.83
N GLY A 513 20.60 30.11 -25.71
CA GLY A 513 20.97 28.74 -25.41
C GLY A 513 19.87 27.76 -25.80
N GLU A 514 19.97 26.54 -25.23
CA GLU A 514 18.98 25.49 -25.36
C GLU A 514 18.03 25.51 -24.15
N ALA A 515 17.00 24.66 -24.17
CA ALA A 515 16.19 24.39 -22.98
C ALA A 515 17.11 23.78 -21.90
N HIS A 516 17.10 24.40 -20.72
CA HIS A 516 18.02 24.06 -19.64
C HIS A 516 17.90 22.60 -19.25
N ALA A 517 18.95 21.83 -19.45
CA ALA A 517 18.95 20.41 -19.13
C ALA A 517 18.94 20.21 -17.60
N VAL A 518 18.02 19.41 -17.13
CA VAL A 518 17.98 18.96 -15.74
C VAL A 518 18.64 17.57 -15.67
N THR A 519 19.70 17.44 -14.89
CA THR A 519 20.43 16.18 -14.72
C THR A 519 20.16 15.61 -13.33
N PRO A 520 19.87 14.30 -13.21
CA PRO A 520 19.69 13.69 -11.90
C PRO A 520 21.01 13.71 -11.11
N ARG A 521 20.93 14.01 -9.81
CA ARG A 521 22.04 13.90 -8.84
C ARG A 521 21.69 12.84 -7.84
N VAL A 522 21.72 11.60 -8.26
CA VAL A 522 21.30 10.46 -7.44
C VAL A 522 22.51 9.69 -6.99
N LYS A 523 22.60 9.47 -5.68
CA LYS A 523 23.64 8.67 -5.03
C LYS A 523 23.05 7.36 -4.53
N LEU A 524 23.75 6.25 -4.74
CA LEU A 524 23.42 4.99 -4.11
C LEU A 524 23.81 5.04 -2.62
N LEU A 525 22.88 4.66 -1.75
CA LEU A 525 23.11 4.55 -0.30
C LEU A 525 23.70 3.20 0.11
N ALA A 526 23.55 2.20 -0.76
CA ALA A 526 24.09 0.84 -0.59
C ALA A 526 24.36 0.23 -1.97
N PRO A 527 25.23 -0.80 -2.08
CA PRO A 527 25.34 -1.59 -3.30
C PRO A 527 23.97 -2.12 -3.74
N ILE A 528 23.74 -2.17 -5.04
CA ILE A 528 22.52 -2.78 -5.58
C ILE A 528 22.60 -4.27 -5.24
N THR A 529 21.56 -4.84 -4.65
CA THR A 529 21.54 -6.25 -4.23
C THR A 529 20.47 -7.04 -4.98
N CYS A 530 20.77 -8.32 -5.26
CA CYS A 530 19.81 -9.29 -5.74
C CYS A 530 19.91 -10.53 -4.86
N ASN A 531 18.82 -10.95 -4.23
CA ASN A 531 18.81 -12.04 -3.26
C ASN A 531 18.34 -13.37 -3.85
N ASN A 532 18.01 -13.43 -5.14
CA ASN A 532 17.65 -14.66 -5.83
C ASN A 532 18.73 -15.09 -6.81
N GLU A 533 18.84 -16.39 -7.06
CA GLU A 533 19.62 -16.93 -8.18
C GLU A 533 19.03 -16.41 -9.50
N ILE A 534 19.90 -16.00 -10.41
CA ILE A 534 19.52 -15.42 -11.69
C ILE A 534 19.79 -16.41 -12.80
N HIS A 535 18.77 -16.86 -13.51
CA HIS A 535 18.88 -17.80 -14.62
C HIS A 535 18.44 -17.16 -15.93
N ALA A 536 19.06 -17.53 -17.04
CA ALA A 536 18.57 -17.22 -18.36
C ALA A 536 17.11 -17.70 -18.52
N GLY A 537 16.24 -16.85 -19.07
CA GLY A 537 14.80 -17.14 -19.10
C GLY A 537 14.08 -17.01 -17.76
N GLY A 538 14.72 -16.50 -16.72
CA GLY A 538 14.16 -16.27 -15.40
C GLY A 538 13.94 -14.78 -15.10
N ALA A 539 14.04 -14.39 -13.84
CA ALA A 539 13.96 -13.01 -13.41
C ALA A 539 14.92 -12.72 -12.25
N ALA A 540 15.33 -11.46 -12.13
CA ALA A 540 16.12 -10.94 -11.01
C ALA A 540 15.34 -9.81 -10.31
N LEU A 541 15.24 -9.85 -8.99
CA LEU A 541 14.65 -8.79 -8.19
C LEU A 541 15.76 -8.02 -7.49
N PHE A 542 16.04 -6.82 -8.01
CA PHE A 542 17.06 -5.94 -7.46
C PHE A 542 16.49 -4.98 -6.43
N ARG A 543 17.22 -4.78 -5.34
CA ARG A 543 16.99 -3.69 -4.40
C ARG A 543 17.98 -2.56 -4.66
N VAL A 544 17.43 -1.36 -4.82
CA VAL A 544 18.19 -0.13 -5.11
C VAL A 544 17.85 0.88 -4.02
N LYS A 545 18.79 1.16 -3.14
CA LYS A 545 18.66 2.21 -2.13
C LYS A 545 19.35 3.44 -2.63
N LEU A 546 18.64 4.55 -2.71
CA LEU A 546 19.15 5.78 -3.31
C LEU A 546 18.75 7.03 -2.53
N HIS A 547 19.56 8.06 -2.66
CA HIS A 547 19.28 9.42 -2.23
C HIS A 547 19.24 10.32 -3.46
N ASN A 548 18.17 11.08 -3.63
CA ASN A 548 18.05 12.09 -4.67
C ASN A 548 18.49 13.44 -4.08
N GLY A 549 19.78 13.79 -4.23
CA GLY A 549 20.36 15.07 -3.78
C GLY A 549 20.22 16.22 -4.79
N GLY A 550 19.35 16.09 -5.78
CA GLY A 550 19.06 17.13 -6.76
C GLY A 550 17.99 18.09 -6.28
N ASP A 551 18.26 19.38 -6.28
CA ASP A 551 17.28 20.41 -5.88
C ASP A 551 16.15 20.60 -6.91
N ASP A 552 16.31 20.05 -8.11
CA ASP A 552 15.54 20.42 -9.30
C ASP A 552 14.82 19.24 -9.98
N MET A 553 14.94 18.02 -9.46
CA MET A 553 14.43 16.85 -10.16
C MET A 553 13.74 15.81 -9.25
N GLN A 554 12.45 15.64 -9.42
CA GLN A 554 11.75 14.46 -8.97
C GLN A 554 12.01 13.28 -9.92
N LEU A 555 12.50 12.16 -9.41
CA LEU A 555 12.57 10.94 -10.22
C LEU A 555 11.18 10.32 -10.37
N LYS A 556 10.83 9.95 -11.60
CA LYS A 556 9.56 9.29 -11.94
C LYS A 556 9.70 7.78 -12.09
N SER A 557 10.92 7.29 -12.21
CA SER A 557 11.22 5.87 -12.40
C SER A 557 12.63 5.55 -11.92
N VAL A 558 12.83 4.29 -11.56
CA VAL A 558 14.14 3.69 -11.35
C VAL A 558 14.28 2.54 -12.34
N VAL A 559 15.32 2.60 -13.16
CA VAL A 559 15.70 1.55 -14.12
C VAL A 559 16.94 0.85 -13.59
N VAL A 560 16.94 -0.48 -13.62
CA VAL A 560 18.13 -1.30 -13.41
C VAL A 560 18.53 -1.92 -14.73
N ALA A 561 19.81 -1.82 -15.06
CA ALA A 561 20.43 -2.41 -16.25
C ALA A 561 21.50 -3.43 -15.85
N MET A 562 21.43 -4.60 -16.43
CA MET A 562 22.44 -5.64 -16.36
C MET A 562 23.18 -5.67 -17.69
N THR A 563 24.46 -5.35 -17.70
CA THR A 563 25.32 -5.37 -18.91
C THR A 563 26.27 -6.55 -18.86
N SER A 564 26.24 -7.43 -19.85
CA SER A 564 27.11 -8.60 -19.93
C SER A 564 28.57 -8.18 -20.07
N LYS A 565 29.45 -8.76 -19.25
CA LYS A 565 30.91 -8.51 -19.38
C LYS A 565 31.51 -9.17 -20.61
N ALA A 566 30.94 -10.31 -21.06
CA ALA A 566 31.36 -11.00 -22.24
C ALA A 566 30.89 -10.36 -23.53
N ASN A 567 29.72 -9.71 -23.52
CA ASN A 567 29.12 -9.02 -24.66
C ASN A 567 28.48 -7.68 -24.20
N PRO A 568 29.21 -6.55 -24.22
CA PRO A 568 28.71 -5.26 -23.74
C PRO A 568 27.48 -4.70 -24.48
N GLU A 569 27.16 -5.21 -25.67
CA GLU A 569 25.94 -4.87 -26.41
C GLU A 569 24.70 -5.57 -25.83
N GLU A 570 24.88 -6.60 -25.02
CA GLU A 570 23.80 -7.28 -24.34
C GLU A 570 23.49 -6.57 -23.03
N VAL A 571 22.44 -5.75 -23.07
CA VAL A 571 21.92 -5.01 -21.92
C VAL A 571 20.48 -5.45 -21.64
N ILE A 572 20.22 -5.97 -20.45
CA ILE A 572 18.90 -6.42 -20.00
C ILE A 572 18.41 -5.45 -18.93
N THR A 573 17.22 -4.87 -19.13
CA THR A 573 16.72 -3.84 -18.24
C THR A 573 15.37 -4.19 -17.61
N GLY A 574 15.16 -3.68 -16.41
CA GLY A 574 13.86 -3.64 -15.76
C GLY A 574 13.61 -2.26 -15.16
N LYS A 575 12.36 -1.88 -14.98
CA LYS A 575 12.01 -0.58 -14.39
C LYS A 575 10.82 -0.65 -13.45
N ILE A 576 10.80 0.28 -12.51
CA ILE A 576 9.64 0.56 -11.66
C ILE A 576 9.30 2.05 -11.75
N SER A 577 8.00 2.37 -11.76
CA SER A 577 7.56 3.76 -11.53
C SER A 577 7.80 4.12 -10.08
N ALA A 578 8.38 5.26 -9.84
CA ALA A 578 8.73 5.75 -8.50
C ALA A 578 8.51 7.27 -8.44
N SER A 579 8.21 7.77 -7.24
CA SER A 579 8.14 9.22 -6.99
C SER A 579 9.18 9.55 -5.94
N VAL A 580 10.42 9.82 -6.41
CA VAL A 580 11.52 10.18 -5.50
C VAL A 580 11.77 11.66 -5.61
N TYR A 581 11.33 12.39 -4.59
CA TYR A 581 11.49 13.83 -4.52
C TYR A 581 12.93 14.22 -4.22
N GLU A 582 13.24 15.50 -4.41
CA GLU A 582 14.52 16.09 -4.07
C GLU A 582 14.78 15.95 -2.56
N GLU A 583 16.05 15.80 -2.18
CA GLU A 583 16.51 15.63 -0.80
C GLU A 583 15.79 14.48 -0.06
N SER A 584 15.45 13.41 -0.79
CA SER A 584 14.80 12.24 -0.19
C SER A 584 15.47 10.93 -0.52
N ASP A 585 15.36 9.99 0.41
CA ASP A 585 15.81 8.61 0.26
C ASP A 585 14.67 7.74 -0.32
N TYR A 586 15.04 6.71 -1.07
CA TYR A 586 14.09 5.76 -1.64
C TYR A 586 14.69 4.35 -1.70
N ASP A 587 13.87 3.34 -1.40
CA ASP A 587 14.21 1.93 -1.50
C ASP A 587 13.34 1.28 -2.60
N ALA A 588 13.93 1.08 -3.78
CA ALA A 588 13.25 0.53 -4.94
C ALA A 588 13.47 -0.98 -5.03
N SER A 589 12.40 -1.73 -5.34
CA SER A 589 12.48 -3.13 -5.75
C SER A 589 12.20 -3.23 -7.24
N VAL A 590 13.23 -3.45 -8.05
CA VAL A 590 13.15 -3.46 -9.52
C VAL A 590 13.28 -4.88 -10.05
N LEU A 591 12.23 -5.35 -10.74
CA LEU A 591 12.25 -6.65 -11.42
C LEU A 591 12.86 -6.52 -12.81
N VAL A 592 13.87 -7.34 -13.09
CA VAL A 592 14.46 -7.53 -14.43
C VAL A 592 14.08 -8.92 -14.92
N ALA A 593 13.28 -9.02 -15.98
CA ALA A 593 12.96 -10.28 -16.64
C ALA A 593 14.06 -10.60 -17.68
N LEU A 594 14.67 -11.77 -17.58
CA LEU A 594 15.72 -12.19 -18.49
C LEU A 594 15.14 -12.96 -19.69
N PRO A 595 15.54 -12.65 -20.92
CA PRO A 595 15.18 -13.48 -22.06
C PRO A 595 15.80 -14.89 -21.95
N GLU A 596 15.18 -15.87 -22.60
CA GLU A 596 15.75 -17.23 -22.64
C GLU A 596 17.13 -17.31 -23.35
N THR A 597 17.42 -16.28 -24.15
CA THR A 597 18.66 -16.12 -24.90
C THR A 597 19.74 -15.36 -24.13
N ALA A 598 19.46 -14.96 -22.87
CA ALA A 598 20.47 -14.28 -22.04
C ALA A 598 21.73 -15.15 -21.91
N THR A 599 22.89 -14.54 -22.13
CA THR A 599 24.18 -15.25 -22.09
C THR A 599 24.57 -15.55 -20.65
N PRO A 600 24.78 -16.82 -20.24
CA PRO A 600 25.28 -17.11 -18.90
C PRO A 600 26.65 -16.47 -18.66
N GLY A 601 26.87 -15.97 -17.43
CA GLY A 601 28.15 -15.35 -17.04
C GLY A 601 27.94 -14.09 -16.20
N SER A 602 29.02 -13.33 -16.05
CA SER A 602 29.07 -12.15 -15.17
C SER A 602 28.51 -10.90 -15.84
N TYR A 603 27.65 -10.19 -15.13
CA TYR A 603 27.03 -8.92 -15.54
C TYR A 603 27.35 -7.82 -14.54
N THR A 604 27.61 -6.61 -15.06
CA THR A 604 27.69 -5.38 -14.26
C THR A 604 26.26 -4.82 -14.14
N VAL A 605 25.88 -4.44 -12.92
CA VAL A 605 24.57 -3.85 -12.62
C VAL A 605 24.70 -2.37 -12.39
N THR A 606 23.89 -1.58 -13.08
CA THR A 606 23.78 -0.14 -12.91
C THR A 606 22.31 0.27 -12.71
N ALA A 607 22.07 1.44 -12.11
CA ALA A 607 20.73 2.01 -12.02
C ALA A 607 20.75 3.46 -12.51
N TYR A 608 19.62 3.91 -13.09
CA TYR A 608 19.44 5.27 -13.60
C TYR A 608 17.94 5.64 -13.66
N ALA A 609 17.64 6.90 -13.89
CA ALA A 609 16.27 7.34 -14.18
C ALA A 609 15.96 7.17 -15.68
N GLU A 610 14.74 6.72 -16.03
CA GLU A 610 14.33 6.52 -17.42
C GLU A 610 14.53 7.79 -18.25
N GLY A 611 15.22 7.67 -19.40
CA GLY A 611 15.60 8.79 -20.27
C GLY A 611 16.90 9.49 -19.83
N TYR A 612 17.58 8.96 -18.82
CA TYR A 612 18.85 9.49 -18.31
C TYR A 612 19.93 8.40 -18.23
N GLU A 613 19.97 7.49 -19.20
CA GLU A 613 20.90 6.37 -19.27
C GLU A 613 22.37 6.79 -19.21
N ALA A 614 22.68 8.00 -19.71
CA ALA A 614 24.01 8.59 -19.67
C ALA A 614 24.42 9.06 -18.27
N TYR A 615 23.49 9.05 -17.31
CA TYR A 615 23.69 9.53 -15.94
C TYR A 615 23.29 8.44 -14.94
N PRO A 616 24.07 7.34 -14.87
CA PRO A 616 23.82 6.30 -13.88
C PRO A 616 23.93 6.88 -12.45
N PHE A 617 23.20 6.30 -11.53
CA PHE A 617 23.28 6.69 -10.13
C PHE A 617 24.69 6.50 -9.60
N ASP A 618 25.18 7.48 -8.85
CA ASP A 618 26.56 7.50 -8.34
C ASP A 618 26.77 6.35 -7.35
N ASP A 619 27.65 5.43 -7.74
CA ASP A 619 28.07 4.25 -6.95
C ASP A 619 29.49 4.42 -6.33
N SER A 620 30.09 5.61 -6.45
CA SER A 620 31.50 5.85 -6.08
C SER A 620 31.81 5.56 -4.59
N THR A 621 30.80 5.66 -3.71
CA THR A 621 30.96 5.41 -2.28
C THR A 621 30.60 3.99 -1.83
N VAL A 622 29.81 3.25 -2.62
CA VAL A 622 29.29 1.93 -2.27
C VAL A 622 29.85 0.81 -3.12
N GLY A 623 30.47 1.18 -4.27
CA GLY A 623 31.07 0.23 -5.21
C GLY A 623 30.06 -0.35 -6.21
N ARG A 624 30.62 -0.90 -7.30
CA ARG A 624 29.84 -1.49 -8.38
C ARG A 624 29.29 -2.86 -7.97
N THR A 625 28.07 -3.13 -8.37
CA THR A 625 27.45 -4.44 -8.20
C THR A 625 27.69 -5.33 -9.42
N GLU A 626 28.09 -6.56 -9.18
CA GLU A 626 28.22 -7.62 -10.18
C GLU A 626 27.34 -8.80 -9.79
N VAL A 627 26.73 -9.42 -10.78
CA VAL A 627 25.90 -10.63 -10.60
C VAL A 627 26.27 -11.69 -11.62
N GLU A 628 25.99 -12.94 -11.29
CA GLU A 628 26.18 -14.08 -12.19
C GLU A 628 24.83 -14.52 -12.74
N VAL A 629 24.72 -14.64 -14.06
CA VAL A 629 23.59 -15.25 -14.75
C VAL A 629 23.94 -16.70 -15.02
N LEU A 630 23.13 -17.60 -14.50
CA LEU A 630 23.28 -19.05 -14.64
C LEU A 630 22.57 -19.54 -15.90
N ASP A 631 22.89 -20.79 -16.30
CA ASP A 631 22.19 -21.47 -17.37
C ASP A 631 20.67 -21.51 -17.13
N LYS A 632 19.89 -21.61 -18.20
CA LYS A 632 18.44 -21.73 -18.15
C LYS A 632 18.02 -22.91 -17.27
N THR A 633 17.15 -22.66 -16.30
CA THR A 633 16.53 -23.72 -15.49
C THR A 633 15.31 -24.31 -16.19
N SER A 634 15.00 -25.58 -15.91
CA SER A 634 13.79 -26.27 -16.35
C SER A 634 12.69 -26.26 -15.28
N GLU A 635 12.99 -25.81 -14.06
CA GLU A 635 12.07 -25.83 -12.91
C GLU A 635 11.68 -24.41 -12.47
N PRO A 636 10.47 -24.20 -11.91
CA PRO A 636 10.12 -22.95 -11.23
C PRO A 636 11.04 -22.70 -10.03
N ILE A 637 11.43 -21.45 -9.84
CA ILE A 637 12.12 -20.97 -8.65
C ILE A 637 11.20 -19.93 -8.01
N LEU A 638 10.59 -20.27 -6.89
CA LEU A 638 9.62 -19.41 -6.26
C LEU A 638 10.28 -18.51 -5.20
N GLY A 639 9.79 -17.29 -5.06
CA GLY A 639 10.21 -16.38 -3.99
C GLY A 639 9.02 -15.60 -3.46
N VAL A 640 8.99 -15.30 -2.18
CA VAL A 640 7.97 -14.44 -1.58
C VAL A 640 8.45 -13.00 -1.72
N THR A 641 7.74 -12.21 -2.52
CA THR A 641 8.14 -10.84 -2.88
C THR A 641 7.53 -9.78 -1.96
N GLN A 642 6.44 -10.12 -1.27
CA GLN A 642 5.85 -9.27 -0.24
C GLN A 642 5.80 -10.02 1.09
N ARG A 643 6.02 -9.27 2.19
CA ARG A 643 6.00 -9.81 3.54
C ARG A 643 4.68 -10.53 3.82
N MET A 644 4.76 -11.64 4.53
CA MET A 644 3.56 -12.30 5.06
C MET A 644 2.91 -11.41 6.12
N GLU A 645 1.71 -10.96 5.82
CA GLU A 645 0.86 -10.27 6.78
C GLU A 645 -0.11 -11.26 7.41
N TRP A 646 -0.26 -11.16 8.71
CA TRP A 646 -1.25 -11.95 9.42
C TRP A 646 -2.08 -11.08 10.37
N THR A 647 -3.35 -11.44 10.50
CA THR A 647 -4.29 -10.78 11.41
C THR A 647 -5.08 -11.84 12.18
N THR A 648 -5.76 -11.42 13.22
CA THR A 648 -6.67 -12.24 14.03
C THR A 648 -8.01 -11.52 14.16
N ASN A 649 -9.01 -12.22 14.71
CA ASN A 649 -10.28 -11.60 15.10
C ASN A 649 -10.16 -10.71 16.35
N ASP A 650 -9.04 -10.79 17.07
CA ASP A 650 -8.75 -9.98 18.24
C ASP A 650 -7.85 -8.81 17.83
N ALA A 651 -8.30 -7.58 18.10
CA ALA A 651 -7.55 -6.37 17.85
C ALA A 651 -6.20 -6.32 18.61
N ALA A 652 -6.07 -7.05 19.71
CA ALA A 652 -4.82 -7.17 20.48
C ALA A 652 -3.74 -8.02 19.79
N LYS A 653 -4.05 -8.68 18.66
CA LYS A 653 -3.16 -9.61 17.93
C LYS A 653 -2.58 -10.74 18.80
N THR A 654 -3.21 -11.07 19.91
CA THR A 654 -2.87 -12.23 20.73
C THR A 654 -3.67 -13.42 20.22
N LEU A 655 -3.02 -14.32 19.50
CA LEU A 655 -3.65 -15.55 19.04
C LEU A 655 -3.80 -16.52 20.22
N LYS A 656 -5.00 -17.09 20.33
CA LYS A 656 -5.30 -18.21 21.25
C LYS A 656 -5.69 -19.44 20.45
N GLN A 657 -5.62 -20.59 21.06
CA GLN A 657 -6.19 -21.79 20.46
C GLN A 657 -7.65 -21.56 20.09
N GLY A 658 -8.05 -21.95 18.87
CA GLY A 658 -9.39 -21.73 18.33
C GLY A 658 -9.60 -20.39 17.61
N ASP A 659 -8.67 -19.44 17.69
CA ASP A 659 -8.75 -18.20 16.93
C ASP A 659 -8.48 -18.42 15.45
N MET A 660 -8.97 -17.49 14.64
CA MET A 660 -8.70 -17.48 13.20
C MET A 660 -7.43 -16.69 12.89
N LEU A 661 -6.44 -17.35 12.29
CA LEU A 661 -5.31 -16.71 11.63
C LEU A 661 -5.70 -16.35 10.20
N MET A 662 -5.64 -15.08 9.86
CA MET A 662 -5.72 -14.58 8.48
C MET A 662 -4.30 -14.26 8.02
N LEU A 663 -3.93 -14.70 6.82
CA LEU A 663 -2.59 -14.58 6.28
C LEU A 663 -2.65 -14.15 4.83
N GLY A 664 -1.85 -13.15 4.44
CA GLY A 664 -1.65 -12.69 3.08
C GLY A 664 -0.16 -12.63 2.71
N PHE A 665 0.20 -13.07 1.51
CA PHE A 665 1.55 -12.96 0.95
C PHE A 665 1.52 -13.08 -0.57
N VAL A 666 2.62 -12.69 -1.21
CA VAL A 666 2.76 -12.72 -2.66
C VAL A 666 3.95 -13.59 -3.05
N VAL A 667 3.74 -14.50 -3.99
CA VAL A 667 4.78 -15.40 -4.53
C VAL A 667 5.02 -15.08 -5.99
N ARG A 668 6.29 -14.95 -6.36
CA ARG A 668 6.75 -14.78 -7.75
C ARG A 668 7.60 -15.96 -8.19
N ASN A 669 7.50 -16.32 -9.48
CA ASN A 669 8.37 -17.28 -10.10
C ASN A 669 9.59 -16.58 -10.74
N PHE A 670 10.78 -16.88 -10.27
CA PHE A 670 12.07 -16.39 -10.78
C PHE A 670 12.73 -17.36 -11.76
N GLY A 671 12.17 -18.54 -11.96
CA GLY A 671 12.68 -19.60 -12.83
C GLY A 671 11.83 -19.85 -14.06
N ALA A 672 11.90 -21.06 -14.62
CA ALA A 672 11.12 -21.48 -15.75
C ALA A 672 9.62 -21.55 -15.44
N ALA A 673 8.78 -21.46 -16.47
CA ALA A 673 7.37 -21.77 -16.34
C ALA A 673 7.19 -23.25 -15.96
N GLY A 674 6.28 -23.53 -15.02
CA GLY A 674 6.04 -24.90 -14.57
C GLY A 674 5.03 -24.99 -13.43
N LYS A 675 4.76 -26.20 -12.98
CA LYS A 675 3.87 -26.44 -11.84
C LYS A 675 4.66 -26.46 -10.54
N ALA A 676 4.12 -25.82 -9.53
CA ALA A 676 4.67 -25.84 -8.19
C ALA A 676 3.55 -25.77 -7.14
N GLY A 677 3.68 -26.58 -6.09
CA GLY A 677 2.84 -26.51 -4.89
C GLY A 677 3.42 -25.50 -3.91
N VAL A 678 2.61 -24.52 -3.51
CA VAL A 678 2.96 -23.57 -2.46
C VAL A 678 2.42 -24.08 -1.13
N VAL A 679 3.30 -24.31 -0.16
CA VAL A 679 2.98 -24.88 1.15
C VAL A 679 3.20 -23.84 2.23
N THR A 680 2.16 -23.50 2.97
CA THR A 680 2.23 -22.63 4.16
C THR A 680 2.16 -23.50 5.40
N ARG A 681 3.10 -23.32 6.34
CA ARG A 681 3.16 -24.12 7.57
C ARG A 681 3.53 -23.30 8.80
N LEU A 682 3.11 -23.77 9.97
CA LEU A 682 3.60 -23.37 11.27
C LEU A 682 4.58 -24.44 11.77
N GLN A 683 5.81 -24.05 12.09
CA GLN A 683 6.85 -24.90 12.64
C GLN A 683 7.18 -24.45 14.06
N ASP A 684 7.13 -25.35 15.01
CA ASP A 684 7.45 -25.04 16.41
C ASP A 684 8.90 -24.59 16.55
N VAL A 685 9.11 -23.46 17.26
CA VAL A 685 10.45 -22.88 17.41
C VAL A 685 11.35 -23.76 18.26
N ASN A 686 10.78 -24.51 19.22
CA ASN A 686 11.52 -25.37 20.15
C ASN A 686 11.62 -26.81 19.67
N ASP A 687 10.74 -27.25 18.77
CA ASP A 687 10.69 -28.60 18.23
C ASP A 687 10.48 -28.55 16.70
N PRO A 688 11.54 -28.46 15.91
CA PRO A 688 11.46 -28.34 14.44
C PRO A 688 10.75 -29.50 13.74
N GLU A 689 10.67 -30.68 14.34
CA GLU A 689 9.94 -31.81 13.82
C GLU A 689 8.41 -31.64 13.96
N ARG A 690 7.97 -30.79 14.89
CA ARG A 690 6.56 -30.45 15.09
C ARG A 690 6.14 -29.31 14.14
N SER A 691 5.52 -29.71 13.04
CA SER A 691 5.10 -28.78 11.97
C SER A 691 3.65 -29.04 11.56
N TYR A 692 2.90 -27.96 11.41
CA TYR A 692 1.50 -28.00 10.98
C TYR A 692 1.37 -27.33 9.61
N VAL A 693 0.94 -28.09 8.60
CA VAL A 693 0.62 -27.55 7.27
C VAL A 693 -0.70 -26.79 7.37
N LEU A 694 -0.69 -25.48 7.16
CA LEU A 694 -1.87 -24.65 7.11
C LEU A 694 -2.59 -24.81 5.77
N ARG A 695 -1.81 -24.82 4.69
CA ARG A 695 -2.33 -24.98 3.33
C ARG A 695 -1.23 -25.48 2.38
N GLN A 696 -1.63 -26.29 1.42
CA GLN A 696 -0.87 -26.61 0.22
C GLN A 696 -1.77 -26.39 -0.99
N THR A 697 -1.28 -25.68 -1.99
CA THR A 697 -2.03 -25.45 -3.24
C THR A 697 -1.07 -25.51 -4.41
N ASP A 698 -1.42 -26.30 -5.42
CA ASP A 698 -0.64 -26.46 -6.64
C ASP A 698 -1.08 -25.45 -7.69
N TYR A 699 -0.11 -24.79 -8.30
CA TYR A 699 -0.34 -23.81 -9.35
C TYR A 699 0.60 -24.08 -10.54
N THR A 700 0.13 -23.66 -11.72
CA THR A 700 1.01 -23.47 -12.87
C THR A 700 1.45 -22.01 -12.86
N PHE A 701 2.74 -21.78 -12.78
CA PHE A 701 3.36 -20.47 -12.86
C PHE A 701 3.92 -20.25 -14.26
N LYS A 702 3.64 -19.07 -14.82
CA LYS A 702 4.39 -18.56 -15.95
C LYS A 702 5.73 -17.99 -15.46
N GLN A 703 6.67 -17.79 -16.38
CA GLN A 703 7.89 -17.05 -16.10
C GLN A 703 7.57 -15.66 -15.56
N SER A 704 8.26 -15.22 -14.51
CA SER A 704 8.08 -13.93 -13.83
C SER A 704 6.68 -13.66 -13.28
N GLU A 705 5.77 -14.64 -13.32
CA GLU A 705 4.39 -14.49 -12.84
C GLU A 705 4.37 -14.33 -11.32
N GLU A 706 3.50 -13.42 -10.89
CA GLU A 706 3.21 -13.17 -9.48
C GLU A 706 1.79 -13.62 -9.13
N LYS A 707 1.63 -14.27 -7.98
CA LYS A 707 0.34 -14.70 -7.46
C LYS A 707 0.19 -14.27 -6.00
N THR A 708 -0.96 -13.68 -5.71
CA THR A 708 -1.35 -13.33 -4.34
C THR A 708 -2.03 -14.51 -3.67
N PHE A 709 -1.62 -14.79 -2.44
CA PHE A 709 -2.17 -15.85 -1.60
C PHE A 709 -2.84 -15.25 -0.38
N THR A 710 -4.06 -15.67 -0.12
CA THR A 710 -4.78 -15.36 1.12
C THR A 710 -5.24 -16.65 1.76
N LEU A 711 -5.16 -16.73 3.08
CA LEU A 711 -5.50 -17.89 3.88
C LEU A 711 -6.19 -17.44 5.16
N GLY A 712 -7.38 -17.99 5.45
CA GLY A 712 -8.02 -17.89 6.76
C GLY A 712 -8.06 -19.28 7.41
N ARG A 713 -7.55 -19.42 8.63
CA ARG A 713 -7.43 -20.70 9.32
C ARG A 713 -7.68 -20.59 10.81
N TYR A 714 -8.56 -21.43 11.36
CA TYR A 714 -8.65 -21.62 12.80
C TYR A 714 -7.44 -22.41 13.32
N LEU A 715 -6.85 -21.94 14.42
CA LEU A 715 -5.64 -22.50 15.01
C LEU A 715 -5.98 -23.45 16.16
N ASN A 716 -6.41 -24.66 15.83
CA ASN A 716 -6.66 -25.71 16.82
C ASN A 716 -5.42 -26.60 16.96
N ILE A 717 -4.26 -25.97 17.21
CA ILE A 717 -2.98 -26.63 17.45
C ILE A 717 -2.52 -26.32 18.87
N ASP A 718 -1.50 -27.01 19.33
CA ASP A 718 -0.97 -26.79 20.69
C ASP A 718 -0.53 -25.33 20.89
N ALA A 719 -0.71 -24.85 22.12
CA ALA A 719 -0.16 -23.54 22.50
C ALA A 719 1.37 -23.57 22.39
N GLY A 720 1.95 -22.49 21.91
CA GLY A 720 3.39 -22.39 21.71
C GLY A 720 3.78 -21.25 20.78
N THR A 721 5.08 -21.14 20.50
CA THR A 721 5.61 -20.18 19.56
C THR A 721 6.06 -20.91 18.29
N TYR A 722 5.54 -20.46 17.16
CA TYR A 722 5.73 -21.09 15.86
C TYR A 722 6.36 -20.11 14.89
N THR A 723 7.21 -20.63 13.99
CA THR A 723 7.64 -19.92 12.79
C THR A 723 6.64 -20.18 11.68
N LEU A 724 6.03 -19.15 11.14
CA LEU A 724 5.22 -19.21 9.94
C LEU A 724 6.16 -19.18 8.73
N ALA A 725 6.08 -20.20 7.89
CA ALA A 725 6.96 -20.35 6.73
C ALA A 725 6.19 -20.74 5.46
N VAL A 726 6.67 -20.26 4.33
CA VAL A 726 6.24 -20.70 3.00
C VAL A 726 7.35 -21.56 2.41
N THR A 727 6.98 -22.71 1.86
CA THR A 727 7.88 -23.60 1.12
C THR A 727 7.24 -23.96 -0.21
N ALA A 728 8.03 -24.46 -1.16
CA ALA A 728 7.53 -24.90 -2.46
C ALA A 728 7.90 -26.35 -2.74
N VAL A 729 7.03 -27.04 -3.46
CA VAL A 729 7.24 -28.42 -3.90
C VAL A 729 6.95 -28.53 -5.40
N GLY A 730 7.80 -29.22 -6.13
CA GLY A 730 7.60 -29.52 -7.56
C GLY A 730 6.61 -30.67 -7.79
N GLU A 731 6.38 -31.00 -9.06
CA GLU A 731 5.42 -32.04 -9.51
C GLU A 731 5.62 -33.41 -8.87
N ASN A 732 6.84 -33.77 -8.46
CA ASN A 732 7.16 -35.04 -7.85
C ASN A 732 7.31 -34.98 -6.32
N GLY A 733 6.80 -33.92 -5.68
CA GLY A 733 6.96 -33.70 -4.24
C GLY A 733 8.39 -33.30 -3.83
N LYS A 734 9.29 -33.08 -4.80
CA LYS A 734 10.64 -32.57 -4.55
C LYS A 734 10.56 -31.14 -4.04
N ALA A 735 11.26 -30.83 -2.96
CA ALA A 735 11.37 -29.48 -2.48
C ALA A 735 11.99 -28.58 -3.58
N LEU A 736 11.32 -27.49 -3.90
CA LEU A 736 11.83 -26.43 -4.76
C LEU A 736 12.52 -25.36 -3.92
N THR A 737 13.54 -24.75 -4.50
CA THR A 737 14.22 -23.61 -3.87
C THR A 737 13.24 -22.44 -3.73
N ILE A 738 13.16 -21.88 -2.53
CA ILE A 738 12.53 -20.57 -2.30
C ILE A 738 13.63 -19.52 -2.31
N ALA A 739 13.54 -18.62 -3.28
CA ALA A 739 14.57 -17.64 -3.57
C ALA A 739 14.75 -16.55 -2.49
N GLN A 740 13.95 -16.54 -1.43
CA GLN A 740 14.11 -15.61 -0.31
C GLN A 740 13.78 -16.29 1.02
N PRO A 741 14.78 -16.64 1.84
CA PRO A 741 14.57 -17.30 3.14
C PRO A 741 13.97 -16.39 4.22
N GLU A 742 13.87 -15.09 4.01
CA GLU A 742 13.52 -14.11 5.05
C GLU A 742 12.01 -13.89 5.28
N VAL A 743 11.17 -14.78 4.77
CA VAL A 743 9.72 -14.65 4.90
C VAL A 743 9.20 -15.41 6.13
N LYS A 744 10.06 -15.71 7.08
CA LYS A 744 9.64 -16.33 8.33
C LYS A 744 9.15 -15.27 9.31
N THR A 745 7.90 -15.37 9.75
CA THR A 745 7.38 -14.57 10.85
C THR A 745 7.04 -15.48 12.02
N THR A 746 7.21 -14.97 13.24
CA THR A 746 6.91 -15.72 14.47
C THR A 746 5.48 -15.45 14.90
N VAL A 747 4.75 -16.53 15.24
CA VAL A 747 3.38 -16.51 15.71
C VAL A 747 3.32 -17.20 17.06
N THR A 748 2.84 -16.51 18.10
CA THR A 748 2.64 -17.10 19.42
C THR A 748 1.16 -17.39 19.61
N ILE A 749 0.82 -18.64 19.95
CA ILE A 749 -0.53 -19.13 20.21
C ILE A 749 -0.63 -19.42 21.70
N ALA A 750 -1.45 -18.63 22.39
CA ALA A 750 -1.73 -18.82 23.81
C ALA A 750 -2.70 -19.99 24.04
N PRO A 751 -2.62 -20.67 25.17
CA PRO A 751 -3.61 -21.67 25.53
C PRO A 751 -4.99 -21.02 25.70
N ASN A 752 -6.04 -21.74 25.30
CA ASN A 752 -7.42 -21.32 25.49
C ASN A 752 -8.18 -22.43 26.23
N SER A 753 -8.39 -22.27 27.52
CA SER A 753 -9.13 -23.21 28.38
C SER A 753 -10.65 -23.13 28.23
N GLU A 754 -11.14 -22.19 27.41
CA GLU A 754 -12.57 -21.86 27.28
C GLU A 754 -13.22 -22.38 25.99
N LEU A 755 -12.55 -23.24 25.22
CA LEU A 755 -13.14 -23.85 24.03
C LEU A 755 -14.27 -24.78 24.44
N ALA A 756 -15.52 -24.33 24.27
CA ALA A 756 -16.70 -25.05 24.70
C ALA A 756 -16.98 -26.26 23.81
N ILE A 757 -16.54 -26.27 22.56
CA ILE A 757 -16.93 -27.30 21.57
C ILE A 757 -15.70 -27.87 20.87
N LYS A 758 -15.68 -29.19 20.73
CA LYS A 758 -14.71 -29.96 19.96
C LYS A 758 -15.42 -30.75 18.85
N VAL A 759 -14.88 -30.71 17.62
CA VAL A 759 -15.39 -31.53 16.52
C VAL A 759 -14.90 -32.97 16.67
N LYS A 760 -15.82 -33.91 16.78
CA LYS A 760 -15.52 -35.35 16.81
C LYS A 760 -15.47 -35.98 15.42
N SER A 761 -16.46 -35.67 14.59
CA SER A 761 -16.51 -36.13 13.19
C SER A 761 -17.31 -35.16 12.32
N MET A 762 -16.93 -35.08 11.05
CA MET A 762 -17.65 -34.33 10.02
C MET A 762 -17.67 -35.14 8.73
N LYS A 763 -18.87 -35.37 8.20
CA LYS A 763 -19.10 -35.98 6.87
C LYS A 763 -19.77 -34.93 5.98
N LEU A 764 -19.18 -34.65 4.86
CA LEU A 764 -19.69 -33.79 3.79
C LEU A 764 -18.89 -34.14 2.53
N ASP A 765 -19.53 -34.20 1.37
CA ASP A 765 -18.84 -34.53 0.12
C ASP A 765 -17.70 -33.52 -0.19
N ASN A 766 -16.58 -34.01 -0.71
CA ASN A 766 -15.46 -33.16 -1.11
C ASN A 766 -15.72 -32.43 -2.43
N VAL A 767 -16.69 -32.94 -3.22
CA VAL A 767 -17.12 -32.30 -4.46
C VAL A 767 -18.63 -32.04 -4.35
N LEU A 768 -18.97 -30.77 -4.46
CA LEU A 768 -20.36 -30.31 -4.42
C LEU A 768 -20.71 -29.66 -5.76
N SER A 769 -21.99 -29.60 -6.10
CA SER A 769 -22.47 -28.89 -7.29
C SER A 769 -23.59 -27.93 -6.93
N PRO A 770 -23.62 -26.70 -7.46
CA PRO A 770 -24.69 -25.75 -7.23
C PRO A 770 -26.06 -26.37 -7.57
N GLY A 771 -27.02 -26.18 -6.69
CA GLY A 771 -28.37 -26.72 -6.85
C GLY A 771 -28.54 -28.21 -6.60
N LYS A 772 -27.49 -29.03 -6.42
CA LYS A 772 -27.54 -30.46 -6.12
C LYS A 772 -27.44 -30.70 -4.62
N LYS A 773 -28.38 -31.51 -4.10
CA LYS A 773 -28.45 -31.84 -2.67
C LYS A 773 -27.35 -32.81 -2.27
N SER A 774 -26.62 -32.53 -1.21
CA SER A 774 -25.65 -33.39 -0.54
C SER A 774 -26.08 -33.64 0.93
N ALA A 775 -25.93 -34.86 1.43
CA ALA A 775 -26.20 -35.21 2.81
C ALA A 775 -24.89 -35.12 3.62
N GLY A 776 -25.01 -34.61 4.85
CA GLY A 776 -23.88 -34.50 5.77
C GLY A 776 -24.20 -34.82 7.20
N GLN A 777 -23.16 -35.00 8.00
CA GLN A 777 -23.26 -35.21 9.44
C GLN A 777 -22.13 -34.48 10.14
N LEU A 778 -22.45 -33.75 11.21
CA LEU A 778 -21.49 -33.12 12.12
C LEU A 778 -21.72 -33.68 13.53
N VAL A 779 -20.67 -34.22 14.17
CA VAL A 779 -20.69 -34.61 15.58
C VAL A 779 -19.74 -33.71 16.37
N VAL A 780 -20.26 -33.09 17.40
CA VAL A 780 -19.49 -32.21 18.29
C VAL A 780 -19.53 -32.74 19.72
N HIS A 781 -18.44 -32.64 20.44
CA HIS A 781 -18.30 -32.90 21.86
C HIS A 781 -18.32 -31.57 22.63
N LEU A 782 -19.06 -31.52 23.73
CA LEU A 782 -19.16 -30.37 24.60
C LEU A 782 -18.12 -30.47 25.74
N ASN A 783 -17.13 -29.59 25.73
CA ASN A 783 -16.12 -29.53 26.80
C ASN A 783 -16.66 -28.82 28.06
N THR A 784 -17.67 -27.97 27.87
CA THR A 784 -18.37 -27.24 28.95
C THR A 784 -19.88 -27.31 28.71
N ASP A 785 -20.69 -26.93 29.71
CA ASP A 785 -22.12 -26.72 29.52
C ASP A 785 -22.31 -25.67 28.42
N TYR A 786 -23.18 -25.97 27.44
CA TYR A 786 -23.34 -25.12 26.27
C TYR A 786 -24.80 -25.03 25.80
N SER A 787 -25.26 -23.80 25.56
CA SER A 787 -26.63 -23.53 25.15
C SER A 787 -26.74 -22.38 24.13
N ASN A 788 -26.09 -22.55 22.97
CA ASN A 788 -26.09 -21.56 21.92
C ASN A 788 -25.95 -22.24 20.52
N TYR A 789 -25.68 -21.45 19.48
CA TYR A 789 -25.62 -21.90 18.09
C TYR A 789 -24.24 -22.46 17.70
N VAL A 790 -24.29 -23.55 16.93
CA VAL A 790 -23.16 -24.15 16.21
C VAL A 790 -23.39 -23.97 14.72
N TYR A 791 -22.35 -23.63 13.98
CA TYR A 791 -22.36 -23.40 12.55
C TYR A 791 -21.36 -24.30 11.85
N LEU A 792 -21.72 -24.81 10.69
CA LEU A 792 -20.79 -25.29 9.66
C LEU A 792 -20.91 -24.36 8.48
N ARG A 793 -19.80 -23.79 8.04
CA ARG A 793 -19.73 -22.86 6.90
C ARG A 793 -18.79 -23.37 5.82
N LEU A 794 -19.09 -23.07 4.57
CA LEU A 794 -18.11 -23.11 3.48
C LEU A 794 -17.57 -21.70 3.28
N ARG A 795 -16.27 -21.50 3.45
CA ARG A 795 -15.60 -20.21 3.24
C ARG A 795 -14.63 -20.27 2.07
N GLN A 796 -14.66 -19.28 1.20
CA GLN A 796 -13.58 -19.03 0.24
C GLN A 796 -12.37 -18.45 0.97
N PHE A 797 -11.18 -18.72 0.43
CA PHE A 797 -9.92 -18.25 1.02
C PHE A 797 -9.73 -16.73 0.92
N THR A 798 -10.43 -16.07 0.00
CA THR A 798 -10.28 -14.63 -0.31
C THR A 798 -11.38 -13.75 0.27
N ASN A 799 -12.38 -14.34 0.97
CA ASN A 799 -13.54 -13.58 1.42
C ASN A 799 -13.89 -13.94 2.87
N THR A 800 -14.21 -12.93 3.69
CA THR A 800 -14.72 -13.09 5.05
C THR A 800 -16.14 -13.65 5.09
N GLY A 801 -16.87 -13.60 3.96
CA GLY A 801 -18.18 -14.20 3.77
C GLY A 801 -18.08 -15.71 3.53
N GLY A 802 -19.09 -16.46 3.89
CA GLY A 802 -19.20 -17.89 3.61
C GLY A 802 -20.64 -18.34 3.71
N GLU A 803 -21.00 -19.35 2.91
CA GLU A 803 -22.32 -19.94 2.95
C GLU A 803 -22.49 -20.80 4.20
N ILE A 804 -23.63 -20.68 4.87
CA ILE A 804 -23.97 -21.49 6.02
C ILE A 804 -24.53 -22.85 5.53
N VAL A 805 -23.75 -23.92 5.75
CA VAL A 805 -24.17 -25.30 5.49
C VAL A 805 -25.11 -25.80 6.57
N LEU A 806 -24.81 -25.47 7.81
CA LEU A 806 -25.59 -25.87 8.99
C LEU A 806 -25.57 -24.72 10.00
N MET A 807 -26.73 -24.39 10.55
CA MET A 807 -26.90 -23.57 11.73
C MET A 807 -27.89 -24.29 12.67
N LYS A 808 -27.43 -24.72 13.82
CA LYS A 808 -28.25 -25.41 14.83
C LYS A 808 -27.95 -24.87 16.22
N ARG A 809 -28.99 -24.75 17.02
CA ARG A 809 -28.88 -24.39 18.43
C ARG A 809 -28.83 -25.67 19.27
N ILE A 810 -27.84 -25.77 20.14
CA ILE A 810 -27.81 -26.71 21.26
C ILE A 810 -28.59 -26.07 22.41
N THR A 811 -29.46 -26.81 23.04
CA THR A 811 -30.26 -26.36 24.20
C THR A 811 -29.93 -27.23 25.37
N ASN A 812 -29.47 -26.64 26.47
CA ASN A 812 -29.11 -27.32 27.74
C ASN A 812 -28.10 -28.49 27.56
N GLY A 813 -27.16 -28.38 26.61
CA GLY A 813 -26.08 -29.37 26.45
C GLY A 813 -25.17 -29.35 27.68
N LYS A 814 -24.78 -30.54 28.12
CA LYS A 814 -23.93 -30.73 29.31
C LYS A 814 -22.49 -31.03 28.91
N ALA A 815 -21.54 -30.59 29.70
CA ALA A 815 -20.15 -31.00 29.56
C ALA A 815 -20.05 -32.54 29.49
N GLY A 816 -19.35 -33.04 28.49
CA GLY A 816 -19.24 -34.46 28.19
C GLY A 816 -20.23 -34.99 27.14
N ASP A 817 -21.25 -34.22 26.77
CA ASP A 817 -22.22 -34.66 25.77
C ASP A 817 -21.62 -34.68 24.34
N ASP A 818 -22.03 -35.71 23.57
CA ASP A 818 -21.83 -35.79 22.12
C ASP A 818 -23.13 -35.42 21.40
N VAL A 819 -23.09 -34.33 20.62
CA VAL A 819 -24.27 -33.87 19.88
C VAL A 819 -24.08 -34.12 18.40
N THR A 820 -25.01 -34.85 17.78
CA THR A 820 -25.01 -35.23 16.37
C THR A 820 -26.01 -34.39 15.60
N PHE A 821 -25.58 -33.77 14.53
CA PHE A 821 -26.40 -33.06 13.56
C PHE A 821 -26.34 -33.77 12.21
N ASN A 822 -27.46 -34.29 11.76
CA ASN A 822 -27.64 -34.74 10.38
C ASN A 822 -28.23 -33.57 9.59
N PHE A 823 -27.74 -33.33 8.41
CA PHE A 823 -28.19 -32.23 7.57
C PHE A 823 -28.17 -32.56 6.07
N ASN A 824 -28.91 -31.78 5.32
CA ASN A 824 -28.84 -31.76 3.87
C ASN A 824 -28.47 -30.37 3.47
N TYR A 825 -27.57 -30.26 2.49
CA TYR A 825 -27.08 -29.02 2.00
C TYR A 825 -27.16 -28.95 0.48
N THR A 826 -27.64 -27.84 -0.04
CA THR A 826 -27.67 -27.55 -1.47
C THR A 826 -26.85 -26.30 -1.69
N PRO A 827 -25.64 -26.39 -2.29
CA PRO A 827 -24.79 -25.23 -2.48
C PRO A 827 -25.43 -24.14 -3.32
N THR A 828 -25.31 -22.88 -2.88
CA THR A 828 -25.67 -21.70 -3.65
C THR A 828 -24.43 -20.85 -3.96
N VAL A 829 -23.29 -21.21 -3.38
CA VAL A 829 -21.99 -20.56 -3.67
C VAL A 829 -21.55 -20.79 -5.12
N ALA A 830 -20.77 -19.86 -5.63
CA ALA A 830 -20.18 -19.95 -6.96
C ALA A 830 -19.22 -21.15 -7.08
N VAL A 831 -18.96 -21.58 -8.32
CA VAL A 831 -17.92 -22.56 -8.63
C VAL A 831 -16.57 -22.10 -8.06
N GLY A 832 -15.86 -22.99 -7.36
CA GLY A 832 -14.59 -22.66 -6.73
C GLY A 832 -14.19 -23.62 -5.61
N THR A 833 -13.09 -23.31 -4.95
CA THR A 833 -12.58 -24.09 -3.83
C THR A 833 -12.92 -23.42 -2.51
N TYR A 834 -13.48 -24.21 -1.61
CA TYR A 834 -13.97 -23.79 -0.30
C TYR A 834 -13.36 -24.63 0.81
N MET A 835 -13.39 -24.09 2.02
CA MET A 835 -12.98 -24.75 3.24
C MET A 835 -14.17 -24.88 4.18
N PRO A 836 -14.48 -26.08 4.71
CA PRO A 836 -15.47 -26.24 5.75
C PRO A 836 -14.91 -25.73 7.08
N MET A 837 -15.70 -24.94 7.80
CA MET A 837 -15.36 -24.38 9.09
C MET A 837 -16.48 -24.62 10.10
N VAL A 838 -16.14 -25.19 11.25
CA VAL A 838 -17.05 -25.31 12.37
C VAL A 838 -16.79 -24.21 13.37
N GLU A 839 -17.80 -23.39 13.59
CA GLU A 839 -17.80 -22.27 14.52
C GLU A 839 -18.94 -22.44 15.54
N TYR A 840 -18.78 -21.80 16.68
CA TYR A 840 -19.87 -21.71 17.67
C TYR A 840 -19.95 -20.28 18.24
N LYS A 841 -21.10 -19.93 18.81
CA LYS A 841 -21.25 -18.66 19.53
C LYS A 841 -20.77 -18.79 20.95
N SER A 842 -19.84 -17.94 21.37
CA SER A 842 -19.45 -17.81 22.78
C SER A 842 -20.57 -17.15 23.61
N GLU A 843 -20.43 -17.10 24.92
CA GLU A 843 -21.36 -16.36 25.79
C GLU A 843 -21.43 -14.87 25.45
N SER A 844 -20.31 -14.28 25.05
CA SER A 844 -20.25 -12.89 24.56
C SER A 844 -20.83 -12.69 23.16
N SER A 845 -21.45 -13.73 22.57
CA SER A 845 -21.98 -13.76 21.21
C SER A 845 -20.92 -13.62 20.09
N SER A 846 -19.65 -13.73 20.40
CA SER A 846 -18.57 -13.80 19.40
C SER A 846 -18.52 -15.18 18.73
N TYR A 847 -18.06 -15.25 17.48
CA TYR A 847 -17.79 -16.53 16.80
C TYR A 847 -16.41 -17.04 17.21
N VAL A 848 -16.37 -18.34 17.58
CA VAL A 848 -15.16 -19.04 17.99
C VAL A 848 -15.05 -20.33 17.18
N GLY A 849 -13.85 -20.66 16.71
CA GLY A 849 -13.59 -21.93 16.04
C GLY A 849 -13.65 -23.10 17.02
N ALA A 850 -14.32 -24.19 16.62
CA ALA A 850 -14.40 -25.40 17.45
C ALA A 850 -13.02 -26.10 17.51
N ASP A 851 -12.67 -26.69 18.66
CA ASP A 851 -11.49 -27.54 18.82
C ASP A 851 -11.56 -28.80 17.93
N GLY A 852 -10.42 -29.34 17.52
CA GLY A 852 -10.33 -30.52 16.66
C GLY A 852 -10.61 -30.29 15.18
N LEU A 853 -10.91 -29.07 14.77
CA LEU A 853 -11.18 -28.72 13.38
C LEU A 853 -10.02 -29.04 12.45
N ALA A 854 -8.77 -28.90 12.89
CA ALA A 854 -7.58 -29.21 12.10
C ALA A 854 -7.56 -30.66 11.59
N ASN A 855 -8.18 -31.60 12.31
CA ASN A 855 -8.28 -32.99 11.91
C ASN A 855 -9.27 -33.22 10.77
N TYR A 856 -10.16 -32.26 10.51
CA TYR A 856 -11.21 -32.30 9.49
C TYR A 856 -10.99 -31.30 8.37
N TYR A 857 -9.87 -30.62 8.40
CA TYR A 857 -9.52 -29.67 7.35
C TYR A 857 -9.35 -30.39 6.02
N ARG A 858 -10.08 -29.90 5.03
CA ARG A 858 -10.00 -30.36 3.65
C ARG A 858 -10.53 -29.29 2.71
N GLU A 859 -10.14 -29.36 1.47
CA GLU A 859 -10.72 -28.53 0.43
C GLU A 859 -12.02 -29.19 -0.08
N ILE A 860 -13.05 -28.36 -0.25
CA ILE A 860 -14.31 -28.75 -0.88
C ILE A 860 -14.38 -28.00 -2.20
N SER A 861 -14.42 -28.75 -3.30
CA SER A 861 -14.57 -28.19 -4.64
C SER A 861 -16.05 -28.06 -4.96
N VAL A 862 -16.50 -26.84 -5.26
CA VAL A 862 -17.83 -26.62 -5.84
C VAL A 862 -17.65 -26.50 -7.35
N VAL A 863 -18.23 -27.44 -8.09
CA VAL A 863 -18.10 -27.55 -9.55
C VAL A 863 -19.47 -27.47 -10.20
N ASP A 864 -19.54 -26.84 -11.37
CA ASP A 864 -20.81 -26.75 -12.09
C ASP A 864 -21.30 -28.14 -12.51
N ALA A 865 -22.57 -28.42 -12.25
CA ALA A 865 -23.20 -29.68 -12.66
C ALA A 865 -23.28 -29.85 -14.19
N THR A 866 -23.17 -28.78 -14.93
CA THR A 866 -23.14 -28.75 -16.40
C THR A 866 -21.75 -28.85 -17.00
N GLY A 867 -20.70 -28.87 -16.18
CA GLY A 867 -19.32 -28.96 -16.61
C GLY A 867 -18.86 -30.37 -16.87
N VAL A 868 -19.06 -30.85 -18.08
CA VAL A 868 -18.45 -32.04 -18.70
C VAL A 868 -18.70 -33.36 -17.95
N ASP A 869 -19.81 -33.99 -18.22
CA ASP A 869 -20.05 -35.38 -17.87
C ASP A 869 -19.09 -36.35 -18.62
N GLU A 870 -18.43 -35.89 -19.66
CA GLU A 870 -17.48 -36.68 -20.45
C GLU A 870 -16.37 -35.81 -21.09
N ILE A 871 -15.11 -35.99 -20.64
CA ILE A 871 -13.98 -35.67 -21.50
C ILE A 871 -13.77 -36.87 -22.40
N THR A 872 -14.47 -36.93 -23.51
CA THR A 872 -14.18 -37.85 -24.60
C THR A 872 -13.31 -37.15 -25.63
N THR A 873 -12.00 -37.35 -25.57
CA THR A 873 -11.17 -37.12 -26.74
C THR A 873 -11.32 -38.34 -27.64
N GLU A 874 -12.04 -38.17 -28.77
CA GLU A 874 -12.16 -39.10 -29.89
C GLU A 874 -12.21 -40.60 -29.57
N ALA A 875 -13.23 -41.02 -28.82
CA ALA A 875 -13.47 -42.45 -28.52
C ALA A 875 -13.60 -43.34 -29.78
N SER A 876 -13.92 -42.78 -30.96
CA SER A 876 -14.06 -43.50 -32.22
C SER A 876 -12.76 -43.87 -32.90
N ALA A 877 -11.67 -43.13 -32.68
CA ALA A 877 -10.36 -43.38 -33.34
C ALA A 877 -9.48 -44.37 -32.58
N ALA A 878 -9.50 -44.36 -31.21
CA ALA A 878 -8.69 -45.19 -30.40
C ALA A 878 -9.25 -46.64 -30.18
N GLY A 879 -10.51 -46.90 -30.57
CA GLY A 879 -11.16 -48.19 -30.49
C GLY A 879 -11.25 -48.81 -29.08
N ALA A 880 -11.32 -47.97 -28.03
CA ALA A 880 -11.47 -48.40 -26.65
C ALA A 880 -12.56 -47.62 -25.92
N THR A 881 -13.24 -48.22 -24.95
CA THR A 881 -14.24 -47.61 -24.10
C THR A 881 -13.93 -47.86 -22.63
N ILE A 882 -13.98 -46.83 -21.81
CA ILE A 882 -13.77 -46.91 -20.35
C ILE A 882 -15.13 -46.93 -19.63
N SER A 883 -15.33 -47.85 -18.73
CA SER A 883 -16.46 -47.88 -17.79
C SER A 883 -15.93 -47.92 -16.35
N CYS A 884 -16.67 -47.31 -15.42
CA CYS A 884 -16.40 -47.43 -13.98
C CYS A 884 -17.71 -47.76 -13.26
N ARG A 885 -17.70 -48.84 -12.50
CA ARG A 885 -18.81 -49.25 -11.63
C ARG A 885 -18.29 -49.69 -10.29
N GLU A 886 -18.86 -49.17 -9.21
CA GLU A 886 -18.51 -49.50 -7.81
C GLU A 886 -16.98 -49.45 -7.57
N GLY A 887 -16.31 -48.42 -8.08
CA GLY A 887 -14.86 -48.21 -7.94
C GLY A 887 -13.98 -49.06 -8.84
N VAL A 888 -14.57 -49.95 -9.66
CA VAL A 888 -13.83 -50.78 -10.60
C VAL A 888 -13.85 -50.16 -12.00
N VAL A 889 -12.69 -49.82 -12.50
CA VAL A 889 -12.52 -49.32 -13.88
C VAL A 889 -12.31 -50.55 -14.79
N SER A 890 -13.08 -50.61 -15.87
CA SER A 890 -12.99 -51.65 -16.88
C SER A 890 -12.83 -51.02 -18.28
N VAL A 891 -11.97 -51.59 -19.12
CA VAL A 891 -11.70 -51.18 -20.49
C VAL A 891 -12.15 -52.23 -21.47
N SER A 892 -13.06 -51.87 -22.37
CA SER A 892 -13.48 -52.70 -23.51
C SER A 892 -12.79 -52.14 -24.77
N THR A 893 -12.22 -53.06 -25.58
CA THR A 893 -11.52 -52.70 -26.84
C THR A 893 -12.21 -53.31 -28.04
N ALA A 894 -12.17 -52.63 -29.19
CA ALA A 894 -12.60 -53.16 -30.46
C ALA A 894 -11.61 -54.24 -30.96
N GLU A 895 -12.04 -55.02 -31.91
CA GLU A 895 -11.24 -56.11 -32.53
C GLU A 895 -9.90 -55.50 -33.09
N GLY A 896 -8.78 -56.11 -32.77
CA GLY A 896 -7.43 -55.69 -33.18
C GLY A 896 -6.89 -54.47 -32.41
N VAL A 897 -7.55 -54.04 -31.34
CA VAL A 897 -7.08 -52.97 -30.47
C VAL A 897 -6.58 -53.55 -29.14
N SER A 898 -5.35 -53.23 -28.75
CA SER A 898 -4.74 -53.65 -27.49
C SER A 898 -4.43 -52.48 -26.57
N VAL A 899 -4.69 -52.64 -25.26
CA VAL A 899 -4.30 -51.70 -24.23
C VAL A 899 -2.79 -51.76 -24.02
N VAL A 900 -2.13 -50.65 -24.29
CA VAL A 900 -0.69 -50.44 -24.05
C VAL A 900 -0.46 -50.07 -22.59
N ARG A 901 -1.28 -49.15 -22.08
CA ARG A 901 -1.20 -48.67 -20.70
C ARG A 901 -2.55 -48.11 -20.26
N LEU A 902 -2.90 -48.28 -18.99
CA LEU A 902 -3.97 -47.59 -18.31
C LEU A 902 -3.36 -46.75 -17.21
N SER A 903 -3.77 -45.52 -17.07
CA SER A 903 -3.29 -44.57 -16.06
C SER A 903 -4.47 -43.89 -15.37
N VAL A 904 -4.43 -43.79 -14.06
CA VAL A 904 -5.42 -43.10 -13.25
C VAL A 904 -4.72 -41.91 -12.57
N VAL A 905 -5.26 -40.74 -12.79
CA VAL A 905 -4.69 -39.48 -12.31
C VAL A 905 -5.73 -38.80 -11.42
N SER A 906 -5.32 -38.30 -10.26
CA SER A 906 -6.18 -37.51 -9.39
C SER A 906 -6.45 -36.12 -10.02
N THR A 907 -7.42 -35.37 -9.49
CA THR A 907 -7.68 -34.00 -9.91
C THR A 907 -6.50 -33.04 -9.67
N THR A 908 -5.55 -33.42 -8.81
CA THR A 908 -4.29 -32.69 -8.59
C THR A 908 -3.21 -33.01 -9.63
N GLY A 909 -3.49 -33.93 -10.60
CA GLY A 909 -2.54 -34.32 -11.62
C GLY A 909 -1.60 -35.45 -11.20
N ALA A 910 -1.70 -35.94 -9.96
CA ALA A 910 -0.87 -37.05 -9.50
C ALA A 910 -1.35 -38.39 -10.10
N THR A 911 -0.44 -39.19 -10.68
CA THR A 911 -0.74 -40.57 -11.12
C THR A 911 -0.88 -41.41 -9.87
N VAL A 912 -2.11 -41.82 -9.57
CA VAL A 912 -2.41 -42.68 -8.39
C VAL A 912 -2.38 -44.17 -8.70
N TRP A 913 -2.51 -44.53 -9.97
CA TRP A 913 -2.33 -45.87 -10.46
C TRP A 913 -1.89 -45.88 -11.92
N SER A 914 -1.04 -46.80 -12.31
CA SER A 914 -0.66 -47.01 -13.70
C SER A 914 -0.20 -48.44 -13.90
N GLY A 915 -0.71 -49.09 -14.96
CA GLY A 915 -0.38 -50.49 -15.29
C GLY A 915 -0.88 -50.86 -16.66
N LYS A 916 -0.56 -52.11 -17.07
CA LYS A 916 -1.03 -52.75 -18.31
C LYS A 916 -2.13 -53.73 -17.93
N ALA A 917 -3.33 -53.22 -17.80
CA ALA A 917 -4.52 -54.02 -17.43
C ALA A 917 -5.76 -53.48 -18.16
N ASN A 918 -6.72 -54.39 -18.43
CA ASN A 918 -8.02 -54.03 -18.96
C ASN A 918 -9.03 -53.73 -17.86
N GLN A 919 -8.65 -53.97 -16.60
CA GLN A 919 -9.49 -53.71 -15.43
C GLN A 919 -8.59 -53.35 -14.23
N THR A 920 -9.00 -52.43 -13.42
CA THR A 920 -8.34 -52.07 -12.16
C THR A 920 -9.37 -51.69 -11.09
N ASP A 921 -9.13 -52.13 -9.86
CA ASP A 921 -9.94 -51.77 -8.69
C ASP A 921 -9.32 -50.53 -8.02
N LEU A 922 -10.10 -49.50 -7.87
CA LEU A 922 -9.72 -48.22 -7.30
C LEU A 922 -10.37 -47.94 -5.92
N ASN A 923 -11.04 -48.95 -5.33
CA ASN A 923 -11.74 -48.81 -4.04
C ASN A 923 -10.79 -48.49 -2.88
N SER A 924 -9.50 -48.77 -3.03
CA SER A 924 -8.47 -48.36 -2.04
C SER A 924 -8.11 -46.87 -2.11
N LEU A 925 -8.52 -46.15 -3.13
CA LEU A 925 -8.26 -44.69 -3.29
C LEU A 925 -9.32 -43.89 -2.52
N PRO A 926 -8.97 -42.67 -2.06
CA PRO A 926 -9.95 -41.78 -1.45
C PRO A 926 -11.12 -41.46 -2.39
N HIS A 927 -12.34 -41.38 -1.85
CA HIS A 927 -13.47 -40.92 -2.64
C HIS A 927 -13.18 -39.56 -3.29
N GLY A 928 -13.37 -39.47 -4.59
CA GLY A 928 -13.05 -38.27 -5.34
C GLY A 928 -13.20 -38.44 -6.84
N VAL A 929 -12.78 -37.41 -7.56
CA VAL A 929 -12.76 -37.41 -9.04
C VAL A 929 -11.38 -37.81 -9.53
N TYR A 930 -11.35 -38.73 -10.48
CA TYR A 930 -10.14 -39.20 -11.12
C TYR A 930 -10.27 -39.13 -12.65
N VAL A 931 -9.19 -38.98 -13.33
CA VAL A 931 -9.08 -39.02 -14.78
C VAL A 931 -8.41 -40.34 -15.16
N VAL A 932 -9.13 -41.19 -15.86
CA VAL A 932 -8.63 -42.47 -16.36
C VAL A 932 -8.27 -42.32 -17.83
N SER A 933 -7.00 -42.56 -18.16
CA SER A 933 -6.48 -42.53 -19.54
C SER A 933 -6.05 -43.90 -19.95
N VAL A 934 -6.61 -44.39 -21.07
CA VAL A 934 -6.24 -45.68 -21.70
C VAL A 934 -5.47 -45.40 -22.98
N TYR A 935 -4.25 -45.83 -22.99
CA TYR A 935 -3.37 -45.78 -24.17
C TYR A 935 -3.51 -47.09 -24.92
N THR A 936 -3.90 -47.04 -26.16
CA THR A 936 -4.01 -48.21 -27.05
C THR A 936 -2.99 -48.15 -28.19
N ASN A 937 -2.83 -49.19 -28.94
CA ASN A 937 -2.05 -49.20 -30.16
C ASN A 937 -2.61 -48.32 -31.29
N ARG A 938 -3.80 -47.70 -31.10
CA ARG A 938 -4.47 -46.82 -32.08
C ARG A 938 -4.70 -45.40 -31.60
N GLY A 939 -4.38 -45.10 -30.31
CA GLY A 939 -4.56 -43.76 -29.72
C GLY A 939 -4.89 -43.82 -28.24
N THR A 940 -5.31 -42.69 -27.68
CA THR A 940 -5.61 -42.54 -26.24
C THR A 940 -7.08 -42.17 -26.04
N VAL A 941 -7.72 -42.88 -25.10
CA VAL A 941 -9.07 -42.52 -24.61
C VAL A 941 -8.96 -42.12 -23.17
N THR A 942 -9.61 -41.02 -22.82
CA THR A 942 -9.61 -40.48 -21.45
C THR A 942 -11.06 -40.31 -20.97
N ARG A 943 -11.31 -40.74 -19.74
CA ARG A 943 -12.60 -40.59 -19.09
C ARG A 943 -12.45 -40.14 -17.64
N LYS A 944 -13.29 -39.20 -17.21
CA LYS A 944 -13.46 -38.84 -15.82
C LYS A 944 -14.30 -39.88 -15.10
N VAL A 945 -13.84 -40.37 -13.95
CA VAL A 945 -14.54 -41.29 -13.08
C VAL A 945 -14.65 -40.69 -11.68
N CYS A 946 -15.77 -41.00 -11.00
CA CYS A 946 -15.97 -40.63 -9.60
C CYS A 946 -15.94 -41.92 -8.76
N LEU A 947 -15.11 -41.93 -7.70
CA LEU A 947 -14.99 -43.03 -6.73
C LEU A 947 -15.69 -42.66 -5.45
#